data_dc90bf734f651722cf9c5af18d618e9c
#
_entry.id   dc90bf734f651722cf9c5af18d618e9c
#
_cell.length_a   1.000
_cell.length_b   1.000
_cell.length_c   1.000
_cell.angle_alpha   90.00
_cell.angle_beta   90.00
_cell.angle_gamma   90.00
#
_symmetry.space_group_name_H-M   'P 1'
#
loop_
_entity.id
_entity.type
_entity.pdbx_description
1 polymer ?
#
loop_
_entity_poly.entity_id
_entity_poly.type
_entity_poly.pdbx_seq_one_letter_code
_entity_poly.pdbx_strand_id
1 'polypeptide(L)'
;MNSQKHLENTMLIVMGDHAQTLNGDHGGGTSEEVETCLFAWMPRSLPSSISSIFHPSTCGLGLNGKNICTSTMQQLDFAVSISALLGIPFPFGSIGRVNPELYALSPGSWDRQWLPASFYEDPSSDLKMWKNNYAHVLCINSWQVKRYIDSYSATSVMGFPSDDLHYITKLYNEAQSRWSDSKNRSCKPENGTIDEFSDFLLSFATLARSAWTEFDMKLMGVGLGIFIISIIFHLFVFERVQSLSNVYDNKTQKSSNHLQIYVAFLLVAVRAVSFLSNSYILAEGRVANFLLATTAIGSIRSSLVYGKIKKHDLVFLILIILIRFGIEKGMSKQAATNPFLNYDSGSDFDLKWLPSLFEGHDFVTLLPEISPMIILFLLSFLSCKYITSTVHSRCIKWVVTVGTMLSYLFIATFWLSERSFAPKMVYVIGLSLFVLNFVLRYLGILEKGETVQRLRSLALVMVSAWSPTILILLGKQGPFVVLVCIIAGWSIISSKNKGLLDDCKMGPISVMQWSLLAICLFYQTGHWCTFDGLRYGAAFIGFDEFKVVRQAILLFVDTFGISHILPIFSLPFLVTIPNSSSSKGRDKTVIFLNLTQVYLLYGLITAITTTFTVLCVAIQRRHLMVWGLFAPKYVFDAIGLLLTDVLICVSALYYC
;
A
#
# COMPACT_ATOMS: atom_id res chain seq x y z
N MET A 1 12.57 -47.02 -2.65
CA MET A 1 13.93 -46.49 -2.82
C MET A 1 14.99 -47.56 -2.48
N ASN A 2 14.94 -48.24 -1.34
CA ASN A 2 15.96 -49.25 -0.96
C ASN A 2 16.13 -50.46 -1.91
N SER A 3 15.16 -50.76 -2.77
CA SER A 3 15.21 -51.87 -3.73
C SER A 3 15.74 -51.49 -5.09
N GLN A 4 16.02 -50.22 -5.35
CA GLN A 4 16.46 -49.71 -6.64
C GLN A 4 17.88 -49.15 -6.55
N LYS A 5 18.89 -49.89 -7.00
CA LYS A 5 20.31 -49.54 -6.94
C LYS A 5 20.65 -48.14 -7.49
N HIS A 6 19.91 -47.67 -8.49
CA HIS A 6 20.12 -46.32 -9.06
C HIS A 6 19.72 -45.14 -8.14
N LEU A 7 19.01 -45.41 -7.02
CA LEU A 7 18.59 -44.40 -6.06
C LEU A 7 19.43 -44.38 -4.77
N GLU A 8 20.55 -45.16 -4.71
CA GLU A 8 21.37 -45.22 -3.52
C GLU A 8 22.01 -43.88 -3.09
N ASN A 9 22.16 -42.95 -4.05
CA ASN A 9 22.72 -41.62 -3.83
C ASN A 9 21.63 -40.51 -3.87
N THR A 10 20.38 -40.89 -3.73
CA THR A 10 19.27 -39.93 -3.77
C THR A 10 18.84 -39.57 -2.35
N MET A 11 18.88 -38.29 -2.03
CA MET A 11 18.32 -37.74 -0.78
C MET A 11 16.89 -37.32 -1.03
N LEU A 12 15.96 -37.73 -0.15
CA LEU A 12 14.59 -37.26 -0.13
C LEU A 12 14.44 -36.22 0.97
N ILE A 13 13.98 -35.03 0.62
CA ILE A 13 13.61 -33.96 1.55
C ILE A 13 12.15 -33.62 1.34
N VAL A 14 11.36 -33.64 2.41
CA VAL A 14 9.96 -33.23 2.43
C VAL A 14 9.81 -32.20 3.53
N MET A 15 9.29 -31.03 3.20
CA MET A 15 9.12 -29.95 4.16
C MET A 15 7.84 -29.15 3.89
N GLY A 16 7.30 -28.52 4.93
CA GLY A 16 6.37 -27.41 4.76
C GLY A 16 7.14 -26.10 4.62
N ASP A 17 6.57 -25.16 3.89
CA ASP A 17 7.09 -23.80 3.77
C ASP A 17 6.83 -22.98 5.05
N HIS A 18 5.70 -23.22 5.69
CA HIS A 18 5.26 -22.72 7.00
C HIS A 18 4.21 -23.69 7.58
N ALA A 19 3.73 -23.41 8.79
CA ALA A 19 2.62 -24.13 9.39
C ALA A 19 1.34 -23.26 9.46
N GLN A 20 0.32 -23.75 10.10
CA GLN A 20 -0.97 -23.08 10.25
C GLN A 20 -1.61 -23.46 11.60
N THR A 21 -2.49 -22.60 12.11
CA THR A 21 -3.30 -22.91 13.30
C THR A 21 -4.30 -24.02 13.00
N LEU A 22 -4.89 -24.59 14.04
CA LEU A 22 -5.95 -25.62 13.91
C LEU A 22 -7.15 -25.14 13.07
N ASN A 23 -7.39 -23.83 13.01
CA ASN A 23 -8.48 -23.24 12.23
C ASN A 23 -8.09 -22.94 10.77
N GLY A 24 -6.83 -23.19 10.38
CA GLY A 24 -6.32 -22.93 9.05
C GLY A 24 -5.76 -21.53 8.85
N ASP A 25 -5.69 -20.70 9.90
CA ASP A 25 -5.05 -19.37 9.81
C ASP A 25 -3.53 -19.52 9.67
N HIS A 26 -2.93 -18.71 8.82
CA HIS A 26 -1.49 -18.72 8.55
C HIS A 26 -0.98 -17.31 8.20
N GLY A 27 0.33 -17.15 8.22
CA GLY A 27 0.99 -15.87 7.91
C GLY A 27 1.19 -14.96 9.13
N GLY A 28 0.77 -15.39 10.32
CA GLY A 28 1.07 -14.73 11.59
C GLY A 28 2.48 -15.07 12.11
N GLY A 29 2.72 -14.75 13.38
CA GLY A 29 4.01 -14.96 14.05
C GLY A 29 3.95 -15.89 15.25
N THR A 30 2.87 -16.66 15.42
CA THR A 30 2.74 -17.66 16.49
C THR A 30 3.58 -18.90 16.18
N SER A 31 3.97 -19.68 17.19
CA SER A 31 4.71 -20.92 16.96
C SER A 31 3.93 -21.90 16.08
N GLU A 32 2.60 -21.95 16.22
CA GLU A 32 1.74 -22.79 15.39
C GLU A 32 1.75 -22.41 13.90
N GLU A 33 2.09 -21.17 13.56
CA GLU A 33 2.13 -20.66 12.18
C GLU A 33 3.52 -20.68 11.57
N VAL A 34 4.59 -20.54 12.39
CA VAL A 34 5.98 -20.43 11.89
C VAL A 34 6.77 -21.71 12.01
N GLU A 35 6.42 -22.62 12.95
CA GLU A 35 7.11 -23.89 13.10
C GLU A 35 6.52 -24.93 12.15
N THR A 36 7.36 -25.50 11.29
CA THR A 36 6.94 -26.51 10.31
C THR A 36 7.82 -27.75 10.38
N CYS A 37 7.36 -28.84 9.78
CA CYS A 37 8.09 -30.09 9.75
C CYS A 37 9.05 -30.16 8.58
N LEU A 38 10.26 -30.65 8.83
CA LEU A 38 11.22 -31.04 7.80
C LEU A 38 11.55 -32.51 8.01
N PHE A 39 11.39 -33.32 6.96
CA PHE A 39 11.83 -34.70 6.90
C PHE A 39 12.92 -34.84 5.85
N ALA A 40 14.08 -35.35 6.24
CA ALA A 40 15.17 -35.67 5.33
C ALA A 40 15.60 -37.12 5.49
N TRP A 41 15.74 -37.84 4.38
CA TRP A 41 16.08 -39.24 4.39
C TRP A 41 17.04 -39.58 3.26
N MET A 42 17.97 -40.51 3.55
CA MET A 42 18.90 -41.07 2.59
C MET A 42 19.01 -42.59 2.78
N PRO A 43 19.18 -43.39 1.70
CA PRO A 43 19.29 -44.85 1.78
C PRO A 43 20.51 -45.32 2.62
N ARG A 44 21.62 -44.57 2.59
CA ARG A 44 22.80 -44.89 3.37
C ARG A 44 22.67 -44.41 4.80
N SER A 45 22.90 -45.29 5.76
CA SER A 45 22.89 -44.96 7.19
C SER A 45 24.10 -44.13 7.58
N LEU A 46 23.85 -43.12 8.42
CA LEU A 46 24.90 -42.30 9.03
C LEU A 46 25.78 -43.15 9.93
N PRO A 47 27.12 -43.05 9.86
CA PRO A 47 28.04 -43.72 10.79
C PRO A 47 27.74 -43.37 12.25
N SER A 48 27.78 -44.36 13.14
CA SER A 48 27.51 -44.16 14.57
C SER A 48 28.42 -43.14 15.23
N SER A 49 29.66 -43.02 14.77
CA SER A 49 30.63 -42.02 15.22
C SER A 49 30.23 -40.58 14.92
N ILE A 50 29.50 -40.37 13.84
CA ILE A 50 28.96 -39.05 13.44
C ILE A 50 27.62 -38.82 14.11
N SER A 51 26.72 -39.81 14.10
CA SER A 51 25.40 -39.66 14.72
C SER A 51 25.44 -39.38 16.22
N SER A 52 26.50 -39.85 16.92
CA SER A 52 26.68 -39.60 18.35
C SER A 52 27.00 -38.14 18.72
N ILE A 53 27.38 -37.31 17.73
CA ILE A 53 27.64 -35.86 17.96
C ILE A 53 26.34 -35.08 18.04
N PHE A 54 25.32 -35.54 17.34
CA PHE A 54 24.05 -34.84 17.25
C PHE A 54 23.15 -35.27 18.41
N HIS A 55 22.88 -34.33 19.30
CA HIS A 55 21.91 -34.54 20.39
C HIS A 55 20.55 -34.04 19.96
N PRO A 56 19.53 -34.89 19.96
CA PRO A 56 18.17 -34.46 19.62
C PRO A 56 17.68 -33.40 20.63
N SER A 57 17.07 -32.35 20.13
CA SER A 57 16.58 -31.24 20.96
C SER A 57 15.37 -31.67 21.79
N THR A 58 14.55 -32.58 21.28
CA THR A 58 13.37 -33.13 21.98
C THR A 58 13.15 -34.60 21.61
N CYS A 59 12.79 -35.43 22.58
CA CYS A 59 12.39 -36.81 22.36
C CYS A 59 11.01 -37.04 22.93
N GLY A 60 10.09 -37.61 22.14
CA GLY A 60 8.72 -37.96 22.54
C GLY A 60 8.35 -39.36 22.11
N LEU A 61 7.29 -39.93 22.71
CA LEU A 61 6.73 -41.22 22.30
C LEU A 61 5.95 -41.01 20.98
N GLY A 62 6.40 -41.66 19.90
CA GLY A 62 5.67 -41.71 18.65
C GLY A 62 4.44 -42.62 18.74
N LEU A 63 3.55 -42.55 17.76
CA LEU A 63 2.32 -43.32 17.64
C LEU A 63 2.51 -44.85 17.74
N ASN A 64 3.70 -45.33 17.44
CA ASN A 64 4.07 -46.74 17.49
C ASN A 64 4.79 -47.14 18.80
N GLY A 65 4.75 -46.32 19.84
CA GLY A 65 5.44 -46.56 21.11
C GLY A 65 6.97 -46.49 21.05
N LYS A 66 7.55 -46.05 19.94
CA LYS A 66 8.99 -45.82 19.80
C LYS A 66 9.30 -44.33 20.08
N ASN A 67 10.43 -44.10 20.73
CA ASN A 67 10.91 -42.74 20.93
C ASN A 67 11.27 -42.14 19.58
N ILE A 68 10.67 -41.03 19.24
CA ILE A 68 11.01 -40.18 18.12
C ILE A 68 11.73 -38.97 18.69
N CYS A 69 12.95 -38.75 18.27
CA CYS A 69 13.75 -37.57 18.65
C CYS A 69 13.86 -36.63 17.47
N THR A 70 13.62 -35.36 17.72
CA THR A 70 13.65 -34.31 16.69
C THR A 70 14.70 -33.27 17.05
N SER A 71 15.39 -32.74 16.04
CA SER A 71 16.22 -31.55 16.17
C SER A 71 15.56 -30.38 15.45
N THR A 72 16.03 -29.17 15.68
CA THR A 72 15.49 -27.94 15.10
C THR A 72 16.53 -27.27 14.22
N MET A 73 16.09 -26.71 13.10
CA MET A 73 16.89 -25.84 12.26
C MET A 73 16.13 -24.57 11.90
N GLN A 74 16.84 -23.51 11.62
CA GLN A 74 16.22 -22.28 11.15
C GLN A 74 15.95 -22.35 9.63
N GLN A 75 14.86 -21.80 9.14
CA GLN A 75 14.59 -21.73 7.71
C GLN A 75 15.69 -21.02 6.92
N LEU A 76 16.36 -20.04 7.52
CA LEU A 76 17.51 -19.34 6.93
C LEU A 76 18.64 -20.29 6.54
N ASP A 77 18.79 -21.40 7.28
CA ASP A 77 19.86 -22.39 7.10
C ASP A 77 19.58 -23.33 5.93
N PHE A 78 18.34 -23.39 5.45
CA PHE A 78 17.93 -24.37 4.43
C PHE A 78 18.62 -24.10 3.08
N ALA A 79 18.58 -22.87 2.56
CA ALA A 79 19.13 -22.53 1.24
C ALA A 79 20.64 -22.81 1.15
N VAL A 80 21.41 -22.41 2.19
CA VAL A 80 22.86 -22.66 2.22
C VAL A 80 23.18 -24.14 2.43
N SER A 81 22.36 -24.88 3.20
CA SER A 81 22.54 -26.31 3.39
C SER A 81 22.32 -27.09 2.09
N ILE A 82 21.25 -26.77 1.33
CA ILE A 82 21.02 -27.37 0.02
C ILE A 82 22.14 -27.02 -0.97
N SER A 83 22.59 -25.77 -0.98
CA SER A 83 23.72 -25.38 -1.84
C SER A 83 24.99 -26.15 -1.52
N ALA A 84 25.28 -26.37 -0.23
CA ALA A 84 26.42 -27.19 0.22
C ALA A 84 26.27 -28.66 -0.23
N LEU A 85 25.08 -29.24 -0.11
CA LEU A 85 24.80 -30.60 -0.52
C LEU A 85 24.92 -30.81 -2.04
N LEU A 86 24.56 -29.81 -2.82
CA LEU A 86 24.64 -29.83 -4.28
C LEU A 86 26.02 -29.42 -4.81
N GLY A 87 26.90 -28.91 -3.95
CA GLY A 87 28.23 -28.40 -4.37
C GLY A 87 28.14 -27.17 -5.28
N ILE A 88 27.05 -26.37 -5.15
CA ILE A 88 26.84 -25.13 -5.91
C ILE A 88 27.17 -23.90 -5.04
N PRO A 89 27.47 -22.74 -5.66
CA PRO A 89 27.72 -21.52 -4.91
C PRO A 89 26.56 -21.14 -4.00
N PHE A 90 26.87 -20.64 -2.80
CA PHE A 90 25.87 -20.13 -1.86
C PHE A 90 25.16 -18.90 -2.43
N PRO A 91 23.82 -18.76 -2.23
CA PRO A 91 23.11 -17.55 -2.62
C PRO A 91 23.70 -16.33 -1.91
N PHE A 92 24.07 -15.29 -2.66
CA PHE A 92 24.83 -14.14 -2.13
C PHE A 92 24.14 -13.45 -0.94
N GLY A 93 22.83 -13.27 -0.98
CA GLY A 93 22.04 -12.64 0.09
C GLY A 93 21.61 -13.58 1.22
N SER A 94 22.03 -14.86 1.20
CA SER A 94 21.69 -15.78 2.27
C SER A 94 22.56 -15.51 3.51
N ILE A 95 21.91 -15.47 4.68
CA ILE A 95 22.54 -15.21 5.98
C ILE A 95 22.53 -16.43 6.91
N GLY A 96 22.07 -17.57 6.41
CA GLY A 96 22.01 -18.80 7.17
C GLY A 96 23.37 -19.50 7.30
N ARG A 97 23.40 -20.48 8.19
CA ARG A 97 24.51 -21.39 8.44
C ARG A 97 24.19 -22.76 7.86
N VAL A 98 25.15 -23.40 7.19
CA VAL A 98 24.98 -24.79 6.76
C VAL A 98 24.65 -25.66 7.96
N ASN A 99 23.49 -26.34 7.92
CA ASN A 99 23.04 -27.20 9.03
C ASN A 99 23.90 -28.46 9.10
N PRO A 100 24.54 -28.77 10.25
CA PRO A 100 25.48 -29.87 10.38
C PRO A 100 24.83 -31.25 10.19
N GLU A 101 23.59 -31.43 10.68
CA GLU A 101 22.89 -32.71 10.60
C GLU A 101 22.46 -33.00 9.15
N LEU A 102 21.89 -31.99 8.47
CA LEU A 102 21.48 -32.13 7.08
C LEU A 102 22.70 -32.37 6.15
N TYR A 103 23.84 -31.70 6.43
CA TYR A 103 25.07 -31.91 5.70
C TYR A 103 25.66 -33.31 5.95
N ALA A 104 25.56 -33.83 7.17
CA ALA A 104 26.03 -35.18 7.54
C ALA A 104 25.25 -36.31 6.84
N LEU A 105 23.97 -36.08 6.47
CA LEU A 105 23.22 -37.08 5.72
C LEU A 105 23.85 -37.41 4.37
N SER A 106 24.61 -36.49 3.77
CA SER A 106 25.29 -36.74 2.49
C SER A 106 26.55 -37.61 2.67
N PRO A 107 26.62 -38.79 2.04
CA PRO A 107 27.82 -39.61 2.04
C PRO A 107 29.07 -38.88 1.56
N GLY A 108 28.91 -37.95 0.62
CA GLY A 108 30.04 -37.12 0.13
C GLY A 108 30.67 -36.26 1.21
N SER A 109 30.05 -36.07 2.39
CA SER A 109 30.63 -35.31 3.49
C SER A 109 31.59 -36.13 4.37
N TRP A 110 31.50 -37.47 4.36
CA TRP A 110 32.27 -38.35 5.22
C TRP A 110 32.77 -39.68 4.57
N ASP A 111 32.21 -40.09 3.41
CA ASP A 111 32.56 -41.34 2.75
C ASP A 111 33.77 -41.14 1.84
N ARG A 112 34.85 -41.92 2.08
CA ARG A 112 36.11 -41.88 1.36
C ARG A 112 36.02 -42.24 -0.12
N GLN A 113 35.01 -43.00 -0.54
CA GLN A 113 34.85 -43.42 -1.92
C GLN A 113 34.59 -42.24 -2.89
N TRP A 114 34.21 -41.10 -2.36
CA TRP A 114 33.86 -39.90 -3.14
C TRP A 114 34.96 -38.84 -3.17
N LEU A 115 36.09 -39.08 -2.48
CA LEU A 115 37.20 -38.12 -2.37
C LEU A 115 38.39 -38.53 -3.25
N PRO A 116 39.17 -37.59 -3.81
CA PRO A 116 40.36 -37.88 -4.56
C PRO A 116 41.38 -38.64 -3.71
N ALA A 117 42.07 -39.62 -4.30
CA ALA A 117 43.05 -40.49 -3.64
C ALA A 117 44.21 -39.76 -2.93
N SER A 118 44.46 -38.50 -3.23
CA SER A 118 45.48 -37.65 -2.62
C SER A 118 45.22 -37.27 -1.14
N PHE A 119 44.02 -37.60 -0.60
CA PHE A 119 43.66 -37.34 0.80
C PHE A 119 43.85 -38.53 1.75
N TYR A 120 44.45 -39.64 1.30
CA TYR A 120 44.47 -40.92 2.00
C TYR A 120 45.73 -41.18 2.85
N GLU A 121 46.36 -40.20 3.46
CA GLU A 121 47.58 -40.47 4.26
C GLU A 121 47.34 -40.94 5.70
N ASP A 122 46.14 -40.95 6.24
CA ASP A 122 45.87 -41.40 7.61
C ASP A 122 44.50 -42.15 7.69
N PRO A 123 44.42 -43.34 8.31
CA PRO A 123 43.15 -44.05 8.56
C PRO A 123 42.33 -43.35 9.65
N SER A 124 42.15 -42.07 9.52
CA SER A 124 41.32 -41.29 10.46
C SER A 124 39.85 -41.64 10.29
N SER A 125 39.12 -41.66 11.38
CA SER A 125 37.72 -42.02 11.47
C SER A 125 36.85 -41.12 10.55
N ASP A 126 35.74 -41.67 10.04
CA ASP A 126 34.73 -40.92 9.25
C ASP A 126 34.34 -39.59 9.91
N LEU A 127 34.33 -39.57 11.24
CA LEU A 127 34.11 -38.37 12.04
C LEU A 127 35.13 -37.26 11.78
N LYS A 128 36.41 -37.59 11.68
CA LYS A 128 37.46 -36.58 11.46
C LYS A 128 37.37 -36.02 10.04
N MET A 129 37.02 -36.85 9.08
CA MET A 129 36.79 -36.43 7.70
C MET A 129 35.58 -35.50 7.59
N TRP A 130 34.44 -35.90 8.20
CA TRP A 130 33.26 -35.07 8.26
C TRP A 130 33.58 -33.69 8.90
N LYS A 131 34.26 -33.65 10.05
CA LYS A 131 34.66 -32.40 10.70
C LYS A 131 35.49 -31.49 9.79
N ASN A 132 36.44 -32.05 9.07
CA ASN A 132 37.26 -31.30 8.13
C ASN A 132 36.45 -30.71 6.98
N ASN A 133 35.62 -31.52 6.36
CA ASN A 133 34.77 -31.10 5.24
C ASN A 133 33.75 -30.06 5.69
N TYR A 134 33.16 -30.24 6.86
CA TYR A 134 32.18 -29.30 7.41
C TYR A 134 32.86 -27.96 7.79
N ALA A 135 34.05 -27.98 8.40
CA ALA A 135 34.80 -26.76 8.68
C ALA A 135 35.14 -25.98 7.39
N HIS A 136 35.50 -26.70 6.33
CA HIS A 136 35.77 -26.08 5.03
C HIS A 136 34.54 -25.43 4.41
N VAL A 137 33.41 -26.09 4.46
CA VAL A 137 32.14 -25.57 3.98
C VAL A 137 31.71 -24.36 4.81
N LEU A 138 31.86 -24.37 6.14
CA LEU A 138 31.58 -23.21 6.99
C LEU A 138 32.50 -22.02 6.71
N CYS A 139 33.78 -22.27 6.38
CA CYS A 139 34.70 -21.22 5.97
C CYS A 139 34.20 -20.51 4.70
N ILE A 140 33.76 -21.26 3.68
CA ILE A 140 33.19 -20.69 2.44
C ILE A 140 31.91 -19.95 2.73
N ASN A 141 31.02 -20.51 3.57
CA ASN A 141 29.78 -19.87 3.97
C ASN A 141 30.05 -18.54 4.72
N SER A 142 30.99 -18.54 5.65
CA SER A 142 31.38 -17.33 6.38
C SER A 142 31.99 -16.26 5.47
N TRP A 143 32.80 -16.67 4.49
CA TRP A 143 33.32 -15.74 3.48
C TRP A 143 32.21 -15.12 2.62
N GLN A 144 31.22 -15.91 2.18
CA GLN A 144 30.08 -15.40 1.43
C GLN A 144 29.29 -14.40 2.27
N VAL A 145 28.98 -14.72 3.54
CA VAL A 145 28.26 -13.84 4.45
C VAL A 145 29.05 -12.55 4.71
N LYS A 146 30.36 -12.63 4.93
CA LYS A 146 31.21 -11.44 5.12
C LYS A 146 31.17 -10.52 3.91
N ARG A 147 31.23 -11.04 2.70
CA ARG A 147 31.10 -10.25 1.47
C ARG A 147 29.73 -9.59 1.36
N TYR A 148 28.68 -10.28 1.77
CA TYR A 148 27.34 -9.71 1.81
C TYR A 148 27.27 -8.55 2.81
N ILE A 149 27.80 -8.72 4.02
CA ILE A 149 27.87 -7.66 5.05
C ILE A 149 28.58 -6.43 4.50
N ASP A 150 29.74 -6.60 3.87
CA ASP A 150 30.54 -5.49 3.34
C ASP A 150 29.78 -4.75 2.21
N SER A 151 29.15 -5.49 1.31
CA SER A 151 28.34 -4.92 0.22
C SER A 151 27.11 -4.19 0.76
N TYR A 152 26.40 -4.78 1.71
CA TYR A 152 25.22 -4.18 2.33
C TYR A 152 25.58 -2.89 3.09
N SER A 153 26.64 -2.93 3.91
CA SER A 153 27.09 -1.77 4.69
C SER A 153 27.55 -0.61 3.80
N ALA A 154 28.12 -0.92 2.61
CA ALA A 154 28.56 0.11 1.66
C ALA A 154 27.40 0.75 0.88
N THR A 155 26.29 0.05 0.68
CA THR A 155 25.17 0.50 -0.19
C THR A 155 23.92 0.88 0.57
N SER A 156 23.70 0.36 1.78
CA SER A 156 22.51 0.61 2.57
C SER A 156 22.57 1.98 3.25
N VAL A 157 21.45 2.73 3.16
CA VAL A 157 21.29 3.99 3.87
C VAL A 157 21.15 3.77 5.39
N MET A 158 20.57 2.63 5.81
CA MET A 158 20.33 2.32 7.22
C MET A 158 21.51 1.63 7.89
N GLY A 159 22.25 0.77 7.16
CA GLY A 159 23.42 0.05 7.67
C GLY A 159 23.13 -0.82 8.90
N PHE A 160 24.21 -1.29 9.51
CA PHE A 160 24.20 -1.90 10.85
C PHE A 160 24.85 -0.93 11.85
N PRO A 161 24.48 -0.98 13.17
CA PRO A 161 25.17 -0.21 14.18
C PRO A 161 26.69 -0.47 14.16
N SER A 162 27.49 0.59 14.29
CA SER A 162 28.95 0.52 14.15
C SER A 162 29.62 -0.46 15.11
N ASP A 163 29.13 -0.51 16.35
CA ASP A 163 29.71 -1.33 17.41
C ASP A 163 29.42 -2.81 17.17
N ASP A 164 28.19 -3.13 16.74
CA ASP A 164 27.79 -4.50 16.39
C ASP A 164 28.55 -4.99 15.15
N LEU A 165 28.69 -4.13 14.14
CA LEU A 165 29.45 -4.45 12.94
C LEU A 165 30.93 -4.70 13.24
N HIS A 166 31.52 -3.90 14.16
CA HIS A 166 32.88 -4.10 14.63
C HIS A 166 33.02 -5.44 15.34
N TYR A 167 32.11 -5.78 16.24
CA TYR A 167 32.10 -7.06 16.95
C TYR A 167 31.98 -8.25 15.98
N ILE A 168 31.06 -8.22 15.03
CA ILE A 168 30.89 -9.28 14.01
C ILE A 168 32.13 -9.42 13.14
N THR A 169 32.75 -8.31 12.73
CA THR A 169 33.99 -8.32 11.93
C THR A 169 35.15 -8.91 12.72
N LYS A 170 35.22 -8.65 14.02
CA LYS A 170 36.24 -9.25 14.92
C LYS A 170 36.07 -10.76 14.98
N LEU A 171 34.84 -11.27 15.19
CA LEU A 171 34.57 -12.72 15.21
C LEU A 171 35.02 -13.39 13.90
N TYR A 172 34.70 -12.78 12.75
CA TYR A 172 35.14 -13.31 11.46
C TYR A 172 36.67 -13.36 11.34
N ASN A 173 37.37 -12.30 11.73
CA ASN A 173 38.83 -12.23 11.64
C ASN A 173 39.52 -13.23 12.57
N GLU A 174 39.00 -13.46 13.77
CA GLU A 174 39.47 -14.46 14.72
C GLU A 174 39.31 -15.87 14.14
N ALA A 175 38.13 -16.22 13.63
CA ALA A 175 37.88 -17.51 12.98
C ALA A 175 38.78 -17.71 11.74
N GLN A 176 38.98 -16.69 10.94
CA GLN A 176 39.79 -16.73 9.73
C GLN A 176 41.29 -16.85 10.06
N SER A 177 41.80 -16.19 11.10
CA SER A 177 43.19 -16.30 11.51
C SER A 177 43.54 -17.71 11.99
N ARG A 178 42.72 -18.32 12.83
CA ARG A 178 42.91 -19.71 13.28
C ARG A 178 42.80 -20.72 12.15
N TRP A 179 41.88 -20.48 11.19
CA TRP A 179 41.82 -21.30 9.99
C TRP A 179 43.08 -21.21 9.15
N SER A 180 43.67 -20.04 8.98
CA SER A 180 44.92 -19.83 8.23
C SER A 180 46.12 -20.49 8.93
N ASP A 181 46.19 -20.36 10.24
CA ASP A 181 47.25 -20.98 11.05
C ASP A 181 47.20 -22.51 11.00
N SER A 182 45.97 -23.08 11.04
CA SER A 182 45.76 -24.52 10.92
C SER A 182 46.17 -25.06 9.55
N LYS A 183 45.99 -24.30 8.48
CA LYS A 183 46.34 -24.66 7.11
C LYS A 183 47.88 -24.71 6.91
N ASN A 184 48.63 -23.84 7.59
CA ASN A 184 50.08 -23.80 7.53
C ASN A 184 50.76 -24.92 8.37
N ARG A 185 50.03 -25.54 9.31
CA ARG A 185 50.52 -26.59 10.21
C ARG A 185 49.95 -27.97 9.91
N SER A 186 49.94 -28.42 8.64
CA SER A 186 49.49 -29.78 8.30
C SER A 186 47.97 -30.00 8.56
N CYS A 187 47.14 -29.42 7.79
CA CYS A 187 45.69 -29.74 7.51
C CYS A 187 44.88 -30.48 8.61
N LYS A 188 45.06 -30.13 9.87
CA LYS A 188 44.19 -30.61 10.95
C LYS A 188 43.40 -29.40 11.47
N PRO A 189 42.12 -29.26 11.13
CA PRO A 189 41.31 -28.28 11.83
C PRO A 189 41.26 -28.66 13.31
N GLU A 190 41.72 -27.76 14.16
CA GLU A 190 41.50 -27.90 15.60
C GLU A 190 40.00 -27.83 15.86
N ASN A 191 39.53 -28.53 16.89
CA ASN A 191 38.09 -28.61 17.21
C ASN A 191 37.40 -27.23 17.42
N GLY A 192 38.19 -26.15 17.59
CA GLY A 192 37.67 -24.79 17.80
C GLY A 192 37.21 -24.04 16.55
N THR A 193 37.65 -24.37 15.35
CA THR A 193 37.37 -23.58 14.12
C THR A 193 35.90 -23.70 13.65
N ILE A 194 35.25 -24.84 13.90
CA ILE A 194 33.82 -25.05 13.57
C ILE A 194 32.96 -24.13 14.43
N ASP A 195 33.25 -24.07 15.73
CA ASP A 195 32.46 -23.29 16.70
C ASP A 195 32.59 -21.79 16.39
N GLU A 196 33.79 -21.31 16.06
CA GLU A 196 34.05 -19.90 15.75
C GLU A 196 33.36 -19.43 14.47
N PHE A 197 33.42 -20.21 13.39
CA PHE A 197 32.65 -19.89 12.20
C PHE A 197 31.13 -19.96 12.46
N SER A 198 30.71 -20.93 13.27
CA SER A 198 29.31 -21.03 13.67
C SER A 198 28.84 -19.82 14.49
N ASP A 199 29.68 -19.39 15.46
CA ASP A 199 29.40 -18.23 16.31
C ASP A 199 29.32 -16.94 15.49
N PHE A 200 30.23 -16.76 14.52
CA PHE A 200 30.14 -15.63 13.58
C PHE A 200 28.84 -15.64 12.80
N LEU A 201 28.46 -16.77 12.17
CA LEU A 201 27.27 -16.89 11.35
C LEU A 201 25.99 -16.69 12.15
N LEU A 202 25.90 -17.30 13.35
CA LEU A 202 24.73 -17.16 14.24
C LEU A 202 24.62 -15.73 14.80
N SER A 203 25.74 -15.12 15.20
CA SER A 203 25.75 -13.74 15.69
C SER A 203 25.31 -12.77 14.61
N PHE A 204 25.77 -12.95 13.37
CA PHE A 204 25.33 -12.12 12.26
C PHE A 204 23.84 -12.35 11.91
N ALA A 205 23.39 -13.59 11.85
CA ALA A 205 21.96 -13.87 11.60
C ALA A 205 21.06 -13.23 12.67
N THR A 206 21.52 -13.21 13.93
CA THR A 206 20.80 -12.55 15.04
C THR A 206 20.81 -11.04 14.88
N LEU A 207 21.95 -10.43 14.56
CA LEU A 207 22.06 -9.00 14.28
C LEU A 207 21.17 -8.58 13.10
N ALA A 208 21.25 -9.32 11.99
CA ALA A 208 20.44 -9.04 10.82
C ALA A 208 18.92 -9.14 11.12
N ARG A 209 18.52 -10.15 11.90
CA ARG A 209 17.13 -10.30 12.35
C ARG A 209 16.71 -9.11 13.20
N SER A 210 17.47 -8.70 14.19
CA SER A 210 17.14 -7.54 15.02
C SER A 210 17.06 -6.25 14.20
N ALA A 211 18.01 -6.04 13.28
CA ALA A 211 18.04 -4.83 12.44
C ALA A 211 16.90 -4.77 11.40
N TRP A 212 16.49 -5.92 10.84
CA TRP A 212 15.54 -5.94 9.72
C TRP A 212 14.11 -6.30 10.12
N THR A 213 13.91 -7.01 11.23
CA THR A 213 12.59 -7.51 11.64
C THR A 213 12.09 -6.97 12.96
N GLU A 214 12.96 -6.40 13.79
CA GLU A 214 12.55 -5.78 15.04
C GLU A 214 12.34 -4.29 14.85
N PHE A 215 11.18 -3.82 15.29
CA PHE A 215 10.82 -2.40 15.26
C PHE A 215 11.17 -1.74 16.59
N ASP A 216 11.74 -0.54 16.55
CA ASP A 216 11.98 0.24 17.76
C ASP A 216 10.63 0.72 18.36
N MET A 217 10.23 0.06 19.44
CA MET A 217 8.97 0.32 20.14
C MET A 217 8.88 1.76 20.70
N LYS A 218 10.04 2.39 21.04
CA LYS A 218 10.06 3.77 21.54
C LYS A 218 9.76 4.75 20.41
N LEU A 219 10.42 4.60 19.27
CA LEU A 219 10.16 5.44 18.10
C LEU A 219 8.74 5.24 17.56
N MET A 220 8.22 4.00 17.57
CA MET A 220 6.83 3.73 17.22
C MET A 220 5.85 4.41 18.19
N GLY A 221 6.13 4.37 19.50
CA GLY A 221 5.33 5.06 20.51
C GLY A 221 5.33 6.59 20.33
N VAL A 222 6.48 7.17 20.03
CA VAL A 222 6.61 8.60 19.70
C VAL A 222 5.81 8.94 18.44
N GLY A 223 5.94 8.15 17.37
CA GLY A 223 5.19 8.36 16.13
C GLY A 223 3.67 8.30 16.35
N LEU A 224 3.18 7.29 17.06
CA LEU A 224 1.77 7.18 17.42
C LEU A 224 1.31 8.37 18.28
N GLY A 225 2.14 8.81 19.23
CA GLY A 225 1.89 9.99 20.05
C GLY A 225 1.70 11.26 19.22
N ILE A 226 2.51 11.48 18.19
CA ILE A 226 2.38 12.61 17.26
C ILE A 226 1.03 12.58 16.54
N PHE A 227 0.59 11.41 16.04
CA PHE A 227 -0.71 11.26 15.40
C PHE A 227 -1.87 11.54 16.36
N ILE A 228 -1.81 11.07 17.60
CA ILE A 228 -2.83 11.35 18.63
C ILE A 228 -2.88 12.84 18.93
N ILE A 229 -1.74 13.51 19.08
CA ILE A 229 -1.66 14.96 19.29
C ILE A 229 -2.28 15.71 18.11
N SER A 230 -2.01 15.26 16.87
CA SER A 230 -2.63 15.83 15.66
C SER A 230 -4.16 15.74 15.71
N ILE A 231 -4.72 14.58 16.10
CA ILE A 231 -6.18 14.42 16.27
C ILE A 231 -6.73 15.39 17.33
N ILE A 232 -6.08 15.48 18.50
CA ILE A 232 -6.51 16.37 19.56
C ILE A 232 -6.50 17.83 19.09
N PHE A 233 -5.45 18.22 18.36
CA PHE A 233 -5.35 19.57 17.79
C PHE A 233 -6.46 19.83 16.77
N HIS A 234 -6.74 18.91 15.86
CA HIS A 234 -7.85 19.02 14.88
C HIS A 234 -9.21 19.15 15.57
N LEU A 235 -9.47 18.34 16.62
CA LEU A 235 -10.69 18.43 17.42
C LEU A 235 -10.82 19.77 18.10
N PHE A 236 -9.76 20.27 18.74
CA PHE A 236 -9.73 21.56 19.42
C PHE A 236 -10.06 22.70 18.44
N VAL A 237 -9.39 22.72 17.28
CA VAL A 237 -9.63 23.76 16.26
C VAL A 237 -11.07 23.64 15.71
N PHE A 238 -11.55 22.42 15.46
CA PHE A 238 -12.93 22.19 14.99
C PHE A 238 -13.96 22.71 16.00
N GLU A 239 -13.83 22.41 17.28
CA GLU A 239 -14.71 22.91 18.34
C GLU A 239 -14.69 24.44 18.42
N ARG A 240 -13.52 25.08 18.29
CA ARG A 240 -13.40 26.54 18.28
C ARG A 240 -14.12 27.16 17.07
N VAL A 241 -13.91 26.62 15.88
CA VAL A 241 -14.58 27.11 14.66
C VAL A 241 -16.09 26.88 14.73
N GLN A 242 -16.52 25.74 15.29
CA GLN A 242 -17.94 25.45 15.49
C GLN A 242 -18.59 26.41 16.49
N SER A 243 -17.93 26.71 17.59
CA SER A 243 -18.38 27.68 18.58
C SER A 243 -18.55 29.08 17.97
N LEU A 244 -17.55 29.55 17.21
CA LEU A 244 -17.60 30.81 16.48
C LEU A 244 -18.77 30.82 15.48
N SER A 245 -18.93 29.77 14.70
CA SER A 245 -20.04 29.64 13.73
C SER A 245 -21.40 29.75 14.41
N ASN A 246 -21.58 29.14 15.59
CA ASN A 246 -22.83 29.20 16.36
C ASN A 246 -23.14 30.60 16.87
N VAL A 247 -22.12 31.37 17.29
CA VAL A 247 -22.27 32.78 17.74
C VAL A 247 -22.74 33.66 16.57
N TYR A 248 -22.18 33.51 15.38
CA TYR A 248 -22.52 34.32 14.23
C TYR A 248 -23.89 33.97 13.61
N ASP A 249 -24.34 32.71 13.76
CA ASP A 249 -25.60 32.22 13.14
C ASP A 249 -26.87 32.51 13.99
N ASN A 250 -26.71 33.05 15.20
CA ASN A 250 -27.81 33.39 16.14
C ASN A 250 -28.88 32.30 16.34
N LYS A 251 -28.56 31.03 16.08
CA LYS A 251 -29.50 29.91 16.17
C LYS A 251 -29.23 29.03 17.37
N THR A 252 -30.17 28.99 18.29
CA THR A 252 -30.16 28.11 19.48
C THR A 252 -30.59 26.67 19.19
N GLN A 253 -30.39 26.16 17.97
CA GLN A 253 -30.89 24.84 17.60
C GLN A 253 -29.88 23.73 17.92
N LYS A 254 -29.99 23.17 19.12
CA LYS A 254 -29.07 22.24 19.78
C LYS A 254 -29.34 20.76 19.48
N SER A 255 -30.32 20.36 18.64
CA SER A 255 -30.88 19.01 18.78
C SER A 255 -30.62 18.00 17.64
N SER A 256 -30.26 18.41 16.40
CA SER A 256 -30.29 17.45 15.27
C SER A 256 -28.92 16.83 14.85
N ASN A 257 -27.81 17.43 15.25
CA ASN A 257 -26.52 17.03 14.69
C ASN A 257 -25.81 15.85 15.42
N HIS A 258 -26.21 15.54 16.66
CA HIS A 258 -25.52 14.50 17.45
C HIS A 258 -25.63 13.11 16.78
N LEU A 259 -26.80 12.72 16.29
CA LEU A 259 -26.98 11.42 15.61
C LEU A 259 -26.09 11.30 14.36
N GLN A 260 -25.99 12.38 13.56
CA GLN A 260 -25.15 12.38 12.37
C GLN A 260 -23.65 12.27 12.70
N ILE A 261 -23.22 12.89 13.79
CA ILE A 261 -21.83 12.78 14.29
C ILE A 261 -21.55 11.35 14.75
N TYR A 262 -22.48 10.74 15.54
CA TYR A 262 -22.34 9.34 15.97
C TYR A 262 -22.28 8.37 14.80
N VAL A 263 -23.14 8.54 13.79
CA VAL A 263 -23.13 7.69 12.59
C VAL A 263 -21.82 7.87 11.81
N ALA A 264 -21.36 9.10 11.61
CA ALA A 264 -20.07 9.33 10.94
C ALA A 264 -18.91 8.71 11.72
N PHE A 265 -18.89 8.87 13.05
CA PHE A 265 -17.89 8.24 13.90
C PHE A 265 -17.93 6.71 13.82
N LEU A 266 -19.12 6.11 13.84
CA LEU A 266 -19.28 4.67 13.69
C LEU A 266 -18.72 4.17 12.35
N LEU A 267 -18.98 4.88 11.25
CA LEU A 267 -18.44 4.54 9.93
C LEU A 267 -16.91 4.59 9.90
N VAL A 268 -16.31 5.64 10.51
CA VAL A 268 -14.86 5.75 10.65
C VAL A 268 -14.31 4.61 11.50
N ALA A 269 -14.97 4.28 12.62
CA ALA A 269 -14.56 3.21 13.51
C ALA A 269 -14.61 1.83 12.82
N VAL A 270 -15.68 1.53 12.08
CA VAL A 270 -15.80 0.28 11.31
C VAL A 270 -14.68 0.17 10.27
N ARG A 271 -14.40 1.25 9.54
CA ARG A 271 -13.28 1.27 8.60
C ARG A 271 -11.94 1.05 9.31
N ALA A 272 -11.71 1.74 10.41
CA ALA A 272 -10.47 1.63 11.17
C ALA A 272 -10.23 0.20 11.70
N VAL A 273 -11.27 -0.43 12.29
CA VAL A 273 -11.19 -1.80 12.80
C VAL A 273 -10.95 -2.81 11.67
N SER A 274 -11.44 -2.54 10.45
CA SER A 274 -11.18 -3.43 9.31
C SER A 274 -9.68 -3.59 8.99
N PHE A 275 -8.84 -2.62 9.35
CA PHE A 275 -7.38 -2.71 9.14
C PHE A 275 -6.65 -3.71 10.07
N LEU A 276 -7.34 -4.29 11.04
CA LEU A 276 -6.79 -5.41 11.83
C LEU A 276 -6.69 -6.71 11.02
N SER A 277 -7.30 -6.79 9.85
CA SER A 277 -7.24 -7.97 8.97
C SER A 277 -6.51 -7.63 7.66
N ASN A 278 -5.55 -8.47 7.27
CA ASN A 278 -4.85 -8.38 5.99
C ASN A 278 -5.83 -8.43 4.80
N SER A 279 -6.83 -9.31 4.86
CA SER A 279 -7.85 -9.45 3.81
C SER A 279 -8.66 -8.17 3.59
N TYR A 280 -9.01 -7.46 4.67
CA TYR A 280 -9.74 -6.20 4.56
C TYR A 280 -8.86 -5.03 4.12
N ILE A 281 -7.56 -5.03 4.43
CA ILE A 281 -6.61 -4.05 3.86
C ILE A 281 -6.52 -4.23 2.35
N LEU A 282 -6.37 -5.47 1.87
CA LEU A 282 -6.39 -5.78 0.44
C LEU A 282 -7.73 -5.42 -0.23
N ALA A 283 -8.83 -5.59 0.49
CA ALA A 283 -10.18 -5.27 0.03
C ALA A 283 -10.69 -3.88 0.46
N GLU A 284 -9.82 -2.94 0.84
CA GLU A 284 -10.22 -1.62 1.38
C GLU A 284 -11.19 -0.88 0.46
N GLY A 285 -11.01 -0.95 -0.85
CA GLY A 285 -11.95 -0.38 -1.81
C GLY A 285 -13.36 -0.97 -1.67
N ARG A 286 -13.47 -2.27 -1.39
CA ARG A 286 -14.74 -2.96 -1.13
C ARG A 286 -15.38 -2.48 0.18
N VAL A 287 -14.57 -2.34 1.23
CA VAL A 287 -15.02 -1.82 2.53
C VAL A 287 -15.53 -0.39 2.38
N ALA A 288 -14.78 0.48 1.71
CA ALA A 288 -15.19 1.86 1.46
C ALA A 288 -16.50 1.94 0.66
N ASN A 289 -16.67 1.11 -0.37
CA ASN A 289 -17.90 1.04 -1.16
C ASN A 289 -19.10 0.53 -0.33
N PHE A 290 -18.90 -0.48 0.51
CA PHE A 290 -19.92 -0.98 1.43
C PHE A 290 -20.39 0.12 2.41
N LEU A 291 -19.45 0.85 3.02
CA LEU A 291 -19.77 1.97 3.91
C LEU A 291 -20.48 3.09 3.17
N LEU A 292 -20.08 3.39 1.93
CA LEU A 292 -20.75 4.37 1.08
C LEU A 292 -22.20 3.94 0.76
N ALA A 293 -22.42 2.66 0.44
CA ALA A 293 -23.75 2.09 0.22
C ALA A 293 -24.63 2.17 1.48
N THR A 294 -24.05 1.88 2.64
CA THR A 294 -24.75 2.00 3.93
C THR A 294 -25.27 3.42 4.16
N THR A 295 -24.45 4.45 3.83
CA THR A 295 -24.88 5.84 3.94
C THR A 295 -26.00 6.20 2.95
N ALA A 296 -25.95 5.65 1.72
CA ALA A 296 -26.98 5.88 0.70
C ALA A 296 -28.31 5.24 1.12
N ILE A 297 -28.29 4.01 1.63
CA ILE A 297 -29.49 3.34 2.16
C ILE A 297 -30.06 4.13 3.35
N GLY A 298 -29.20 4.63 4.25
CA GLY A 298 -29.62 5.52 5.35
C GLY A 298 -30.32 6.80 4.84
N SER A 299 -29.83 7.40 3.77
CA SER A 299 -30.45 8.58 3.14
C SER A 299 -31.80 8.23 2.53
N ILE A 300 -31.94 7.09 1.85
CA ILE A 300 -33.20 6.61 1.29
C ILE A 300 -34.23 6.34 2.40
N ARG A 301 -33.80 5.64 3.47
CA ARG A 301 -34.66 5.39 4.64
C ARG A 301 -35.18 6.70 5.24
N SER A 302 -34.28 7.66 5.42
CA SER A 302 -34.68 8.99 5.91
C SER A 302 -35.70 9.65 4.98
N SER A 303 -35.48 9.62 3.67
CA SER A 303 -36.39 10.16 2.67
C SER A 303 -37.76 9.45 2.68
N LEU A 304 -37.81 8.13 2.92
CA LEU A 304 -39.03 7.36 3.06
C LEU A 304 -39.85 7.76 4.31
N VAL A 305 -39.18 7.92 5.45
CA VAL A 305 -39.82 8.35 6.71
C VAL A 305 -40.47 9.73 6.54
N TYR A 306 -39.86 10.61 5.76
CA TYR A 306 -40.40 11.96 5.47
C TYR A 306 -41.30 12.02 4.21
N GLY A 307 -41.69 10.88 3.65
CA GLY A 307 -42.79 10.75 2.69
C GLY A 307 -42.47 10.88 1.19
N LYS A 308 -41.19 11.10 0.78
CA LYS A 308 -40.82 11.14 -0.66
C LYS A 308 -39.36 10.70 -0.88
N ILE A 309 -39.17 9.64 -1.67
CA ILE A 309 -37.85 9.27 -2.18
C ILE A 309 -37.38 10.33 -3.19
N LYS A 310 -36.20 10.87 -2.99
CA LYS A 310 -35.59 11.81 -3.93
C LYS A 310 -34.93 11.04 -5.08
N LYS A 311 -35.11 11.47 -6.31
CA LYS A 311 -34.47 10.88 -7.49
C LYS A 311 -32.93 10.78 -7.35
N HIS A 312 -32.31 11.76 -6.70
CA HIS A 312 -30.87 11.80 -6.48
C HIS A 312 -30.36 10.70 -5.56
N ASP A 313 -31.12 10.29 -4.54
CA ASP A 313 -30.75 9.20 -3.63
C ASP A 313 -30.76 7.84 -4.37
N LEU A 314 -31.73 7.63 -5.26
CA LEU A 314 -31.80 6.42 -6.10
C LEU A 314 -30.67 6.39 -7.13
N VAL A 315 -30.39 7.51 -7.80
CA VAL A 315 -29.27 7.64 -8.74
C VAL A 315 -27.95 7.36 -8.01
N PHE A 316 -27.78 7.88 -6.81
CA PHE A 316 -26.58 7.64 -6.01
C PHE A 316 -26.39 6.15 -5.68
N LEU A 317 -27.46 5.44 -5.30
CA LEU A 317 -27.39 4.00 -5.05
C LEU A 317 -27.00 3.20 -6.31
N ILE A 318 -27.56 3.53 -7.47
CA ILE A 318 -27.17 2.90 -8.75
C ILE A 318 -25.70 3.16 -9.06
N LEU A 319 -25.23 4.38 -8.84
CA LEU A 319 -23.83 4.74 -9.07
C LEU A 319 -22.88 3.98 -8.13
N ILE A 320 -23.27 3.71 -6.88
CA ILE A 320 -22.49 2.90 -5.96
C ILE A 320 -22.29 1.47 -6.48
N ILE A 321 -23.29 0.90 -7.14
CA ILE A 321 -23.16 -0.41 -7.81
C ILE A 321 -22.15 -0.32 -8.96
N LEU A 322 -22.24 0.72 -9.80
CA LEU A 322 -21.25 0.94 -10.87
C LEU A 322 -19.82 1.16 -10.31
N ILE A 323 -19.71 1.88 -9.19
CA ILE A 323 -18.46 2.08 -8.48
C ILE A 323 -17.89 0.73 -8.01
N ARG A 324 -18.74 -0.19 -7.51
CA ARG A 324 -18.33 -1.53 -7.12
C ARG A 324 -17.72 -2.30 -8.29
N PHE A 325 -18.35 -2.30 -9.46
CA PHE A 325 -17.78 -2.92 -10.66
C PHE A 325 -16.46 -2.28 -11.08
N GLY A 326 -16.35 -0.97 -10.98
CA GLY A 326 -15.10 -0.26 -11.24
C GLY A 326 -13.96 -0.70 -10.32
N ILE A 327 -14.25 -0.90 -9.03
CA ILE A 327 -13.27 -1.39 -8.05
C ILE A 327 -12.82 -2.81 -8.41
N GLU A 328 -13.74 -3.73 -8.70
CA GLU A 328 -13.38 -5.10 -9.09
C GLU A 328 -12.51 -5.13 -10.35
N LYS A 329 -12.84 -4.31 -11.35
CA LYS A 329 -12.03 -4.19 -12.56
C LYS A 329 -10.65 -3.59 -12.28
N GLY A 330 -10.56 -2.59 -11.39
CA GLY A 330 -9.28 -2.00 -10.96
C GLY A 330 -8.40 -3.02 -10.24
N MET A 331 -8.97 -3.80 -9.34
CA MET A 331 -8.28 -4.86 -8.59
C MET A 331 -7.82 -6.00 -9.52
N SER A 332 -8.67 -6.46 -10.44
CA SER A 332 -8.33 -7.49 -11.42
C SER A 332 -7.19 -7.05 -12.35
N LYS A 333 -7.17 -5.79 -12.77
CA LYS A 333 -6.07 -5.24 -13.57
C LYS A 333 -4.75 -5.24 -12.81
N GLN A 334 -4.79 -4.91 -11.53
CA GLN A 334 -3.60 -4.89 -10.69
C GLN A 334 -3.07 -6.32 -10.45
N ALA A 335 -3.95 -7.28 -10.21
CA ALA A 335 -3.58 -8.69 -10.07
C ALA A 335 -2.92 -9.24 -11.36
N ALA A 336 -3.38 -8.82 -12.53
CA ALA A 336 -2.79 -9.23 -13.81
C ALA A 336 -1.38 -8.65 -14.04
N THR A 337 -1.04 -7.52 -13.43
CA THR A 337 0.29 -6.91 -13.53
C THR A 337 1.27 -7.42 -12.46
N ASN A 338 0.77 -8.07 -11.41
CA ASN A 338 1.54 -8.51 -10.25
C ASN A 338 1.31 -10.01 -10.01
N PRO A 339 2.17 -10.91 -10.56
CA PRO A 339 1.98 -12.36 -10.45
C PRO A 339 2.06 -12.91 -9.02
N PHE A 340 2.60 -12.13 -8.07
CA PHE A 340 2.64 -12.49 -6.64
C PHE A 340 1.32 -12.25 -5.90
N LEU A 341 0.43 -11.44 -6.47
CA LEU A 341 -0.91 -11.26 -5.97
C LEU A 341 -1.82 -12.24 -6.71
N ASN A 342 -1.80 -13.51 -6.32
CA ASN A 342 -2.84 -14.47 -6.70
C ASN A 342 -4.18 -13.99 -6.11
N TYR A 343 -4.75 -13.01 -6.79
CA TYR A 343 -6.11 -12.60 -6.56
C TYR A 343 -6.98 -13.66 -7.21
N ASP A 344 -7.32 -14.66 -6.40
CA ASP A 344 -8.36 -15.61 -6.78
C ASP A 344 -9.65 -14.81 -6.92
N SER A 345 -10.00 -14.51 -8.17
CA SER A 345 -11.23 -13.80 -8.51
C SER A 345 -12.44 -14.72 -8.30
N GLY A 346 -12.46 -15.45 -7.18
CA GLY A 346 -13.61 -16.18 -6.66
C GLY A 346 -14.78 -15.28 -6.30
N SER A 347 -14.83 -14.08 -6.87
CA SER A 347 -16.04 -13.27 -6.88
C SER A 347 -16.99 -13.86 -7.90
N ASP A 348 -18.03 -14.52 -7.43
CA ASP A 348 -19.19 -15.03 -8.17
C ASP A 348 -19.92 -14.00 -9.06
N PHE A 349 -19.33 -12.82 -9.26
CA PHE A 349 -19.76 -11.79 -10.19
C PHE A 349 -18.98 -11.84 -11.50
N ASP A 350 -18.81 -13.04 -12.03
CA ASP A 350 -18.25 -13.22 -13.36
C ASP A 350 -19.31 -12.80 -14.39
N LEU A 351 -19.21 -11.54 -14.83
CA LEU A 351 -20.01 -11.04 -15.96
C LEU A 351 -19.60 -11.69 -17.30
N LYS A 352 -19.03 -12.90 -17.26
CA LYS A 352 -18.70 -13.68 -18.48
C LYS A 352 -19.92 -13.93 -19.37
N TRP A 353 -21.12 -13.88 -18.79
CA TRP A 353 -22.37 -13.98 -19.54
C TRP A 353 -22.70 -12.71 -20.37
N LEU A 354 -22.20 -11.53 -19.96
CA LEU A 354 -22.50 -10.28 -20.67
C LEU A 354 -21.84 -10.22 -22.05
N PRO A 355 -20.53 -10.57 -22.24
CA PRO A 355 -19.96 -10.72 -23.56
C PRO A 355 -20.64 -11.81 -24.40
N SER A 356 -21.03 -12.94 -23.78
CA SER A 356 -21.67 -14.04 -24.52
C SER A 356 -23.06 -13.69 -25.09
N LEU A 357 -23.76 -12.70 -24.49
CA LEU A 357 -25.01 -12.18 -25.07
C LEU A 357 -24.78 -11.35 -26.34
N PHE A 358 -23.55 -10.92 -26.58
CA PHE A 358 -23.18 -10.03 -27.68
C PHE A 358 -22.11 -10.64 -28.61
N GLU A 359 -21.74 -11.90 -28.39
CA GLU A 359 -20.81 -12.62 -29.27
C GLU A 359 -21.38 -12.69 -30.71
N GLY A 360 -20.65 -12.08 -31.63
CA GLY A 360 -21.01 -12.04 -33.05
C GLY A 360 -21.32 -10.65 -33.63
N HIS A 361 -21.26 -9.60 -32.84
CA HIS A 361 -21.42 -8.25 -33.36
C HIS A 361 -20.10 -7.46 -33.33
N ASP A 362 -19.60 -7.04 -34.49
CA ASP A 362 -18.38 -6.20 -34.63
C ASP A 362 -18.46 -4.92 -33.79
N PHE A 363 -19.65 -4.45 -33.49
CA PHE A 363 -19.91 -3.27 -32.65
C PHE A 363 -19.42 -3.45 -31.20
N VAL A 364 -19.46 -4.66 -30.66
CA VAL A 364 -19.06 -4.95 -29.25
C VAL A 364 -17.55 -4.87 -29.08
N THR A 365 -16.79 -5.25 -30.11
CA THR A 365 -15.31 -5.13 -30.11
C THR A 365 -14.86 -3.68 -30.24
N LEU A 366 -15.63 -2.84 -30.94
CA LEU A 366 -15.33 -1.41 -31.15
C LEU A 366 -15.72 -0.53 -29.94
N LEU A 367 -16.68 -0.95 -29.13
CA LEU A 367 -17.21 -0.17 -28.00
C LEU A 367 -16.17 0.20 -26.94
N PRO A 368 -15.24 -0.69 -26.50
CA PRO A 368 -14.19 -0.35 -25.57
C PRO A 368 -13.17 0.66 -26.09
N GLU A 369 -13.01 0.77 -27.41
CA GLU A 369 -12.08 1.73 -28.02
C GLU A 369 -12.72 3.11 -28.22
N ILE A 370 -13.98 3.16 -28.62
CA ILE A 370 -14.69 4.41 -28.92
C ILE A 370 -15.26 5.05 -27.66
N SER A 371 -15.73 4.26 -26.69
CA SER A 371 -16.38 4.78 -25.48
C SER A 371 -15.51 5.76 -24.67
N PRO A 372 -14.19 5.57 -24.48
CA PRO A 372 -13.35 6.54 -23.79
C PRO A 372 -13.31 7.90 -24.48
N MET A 373 -13.32 7.91 -25.82
CA MET A 373 -13.32 9.13 -26.61
C MET A 373 -14.64 9.89 -26.49
N ILE A 374 -15.78 9.18 -26.55
CA ILE A 374 -17.09 9.79 -26.38
C ILE A 374 -17.22 10.39 -24.98
N ILE A 375 -16.80 9.65 -23.95
CA ILE A 375 -16.85 10.13 -22.56
C ILE A 375 -15.90 11.30 -22.35
N LEU A 376 -14.71 11.27 -22.93
CA LEU A 376 -13.76 12.39 -22.89
C LEU A 376 -14.38 13.65 -23.51
N PHE A 377 -15.02 13.54 -24.67
CA PHE A 377 -15.74 14.64 -25.30
C PHE A 377 -16.89 15.16 -24.41
N LEU A 378 -17.67 14.26 -23.82
CA LEU A 378 -18.74 14.61 -22.90
C LEU A 378 -18.20 15.37 -21.67
N LEU A 379 -17.11 14.90 -21.06
CA LEU A 379 -16.46 15.57 -19.94
C LEU A 379 -15.95 16.96 -20.33
N SER A 380 -15.34 17.11 -21.52
CA SER A 380 -14.90 18.39 -22.05
C SER A 380 -16.10 19.35 -22.20
N PHE A 381 -17.18 18.89 -22.84
CA PHE A 381 -18.40 19.68 -23.05
C PHE A 381 -19.04 20.11 -21.71
N LEU A 382 -19.18 19.18 -20.76
CA LEU A 382 -19.75 19.47 -19.44
C LEU A 382 -18.88 20.47 -18.66
N SER A 383 -17.55 20.29 -18.68
CA SER A 383 -16.61 21.21 -18.03
C SER A 383 -16.74 22.63 -18.64
N CYS A 384 -16.70 22.75 -19.96
CA CYS A 384 -16.85 24.03 -20.64
C CYS A 384 -18.21 24.69 -20.40
N LYS A 385 -19.30 23.93 -20.46
CA LYS A 385 -20.64 24.42 -20.15
C LYS A 385 -20.73 24.94 -18.72
N TYR A 386 -20.17 24.22 -17.77
CA TYR A 386 -20.20 24.59 -16.35
C TYR A 386 -19.32 25.82 -16.08
N ILE A 387 -18.12 25.89 -16.65
CA ILE A 387 -17.23 27.07 -16.62
C ILE A 387 -17.94 28.29 -17.20
N THR A 388 -18.58 28.16 -18.36
CA THR A 388 -19.27 29.27 -19.03
C THR A 388 -20.49 29.77 -18.26
N SER A 389 -21.15 28.90 -17.50
CA SER A 389 -22.32 29.29 -16.68
C SER A 389 -21.92 29.89 -15.33
N THR A 390 -20.76 29.51 -14.78
CA THR A 390 -20.42 29.83 -13.39
C THR A 390 -19.43 30.98 -13.29
N VAL A 391 -18.47 31.08 -14.21
CA VAL A 391 -17.43 32.12 -14.20
C VAL A 391 -17.95 33.42 -14.82
N HIS A 392 -17.97 34.53 -14.06
CA HIS A 392 -18.52 35.81 -14.49
C HIS A 392 -17.57 36.65 -15.35
N SER A 393 -16.27 36.58 -15.10
CA SER A 393 -15.27 37.33 -15.88
C SER A 393 -15.11 36.76 -17.29
N ARG A 394 -15.40 37.57 -18.32
CA ARG A 394 -15.31 37.13 -19.74
C ARG A 394 -13.91 36.65 -20.12
N CYS A 395 -12.88 37.36 -19.73
CA CYS A 395 -11.49 37.00 -20.05
C CYS A 395 -11.10 35.66 -19.42
N ILE A 396 -11.34 35.49 -18.11
CA ILE A 396 -11.03 34.26 -17.38
C ILE A 396 -11.84 33.07 -17.94
N LYS A 397 -13.13 33.28 -18.20
CA LYS A 397 -14.00 32.29 -18.84
C LYS A 397 -13.38 31.76 -20.13
N TRP A 398 -12.97 32.66 -21.03
CA TRP A 398 -12.36 32.28 -22.30
C TRP A 398 -11.04 31.53 -22.12
N VAL A 399 -10.12 32.05 -21.30
CA VAL A 399 -8.82 31.43 -21.06
C VAL A 399 -8.96 30.03 -20.46
N VAL A 400 -9.79 29.87 -19.43
CA VAL A 400 -9.99 28.56 -18.78
C VAL A 400 -10.72 27.59 -19.71
N THR A 401 -11.74 28.06 -20.45
CA THR A 401 -12.47 27.21 -21.41
C THR A 401 -11.57 26.73 -22.52
N VAL A 402 -10.82 27.64 -23.16
CA VAL A 402 -9.89 27.29 -24.25
C VAL A 402 -8.78 26.37 -23.73
N GLY A 403 -8.18 26.69 -22.59
CA GLY A 403 -7.13 25.83 -21.98
C GLY A 403 -7.66 24.43 -21.67
N THR A 404 -8.86 24.32 -21.11
CA THR A 404 -9.51 23.02 -20.83
C THR A 404 -9.77 22.25 -22.12
N MET A 405 -10.38 22.89 -23.14
CA MET A 405 -10.66 22.25 -24.44
C MET A 405 -9.37 21.75 -25.12
N LEU A 406 -8.31 22.57 -25.13
CA LEU A 406 -7.01 22.19 -25.69
C LEU A 406 -6.41 20.99 -24.93
N SER A 407 -6.50 20.98 -23.60
CA SER A 407 -6.00 19.85 -22.80
C SER A 407 -6.73 18.54 -23.17
N TYR A 408 -8.07 18.57 -23.27
CA TYR A 408 -8.83 17.39 -23.67
C TYR A 408 -8.55 16.96 -25.12
N LEU A 409 -8.33 17.92 -26.03
CA LEU A 409 -7.90 17.63 -27.39
C LEU A 409 -6.53 16.94 -27.43
N PHE A 410 -5.56 17.42 -26.65
CA PHE A 410 -4.25 16.77 -26.56
C PHE A 410 -4.33 15.38 -25.93
N ILE A 411 -5.20 15.14 -24.95
CA ILE A 411 -5.45 13.79 -24.42
C ILE A 411 -5.97 12.87 -25.53
N ALA A 412 -6.97 13.32 -26.31
CA ALA A 412 -7.53 12.57 -27.42
C ALA A 412 -6.47 12.27 -28.51
N THR A 413 -5.65 13.27 -28.89
CA THR A 413 -4.57 13.08 -29.87
C THR A 413 -3.51 12.12 -29.39
N PHE A 414 -3.18 12.11 -28.10
CA PHE A 414 -2.26 11.13 -27.51
C PHE A 414 -2.80 9.71 -27.63
N TRP A 415 -4.07 9.49 -27.33
CA TRP A 415 -4.67 8.14 -27.41
C TRP A 415 -4.85 7.61 -28.84
N LEU A 416 -4.90 8.53 -29.84
CA LEU A 416 -5.01 8.16 -31.25
C LEU A 416 -3.66 7.94 -31.93
N SER A 417 -2.63 8.70 -31.55
CA SER A 417 -1.36 8.75 -32.29
C SER A 417 -0.12 8.47 -31.44
N GLU A 418 -0.28 8.26 -30.11
CA GLU A 418 0.80 7.98 -29.13
C GLU A 418 1.98 8.99 -29.16
N ARG A 419 1.75 10.18 -29.69
CA ARG A 419 2.80 11.22 -29.80
C ARG A 419 3.19 11.76 -28.44
N SER A 420 4.46 11.65 -28.07
CA SER A 420 5.02 12.09 -26.77
C SER A 420 4.89 13.60 -26.50
N PHE A 421 4.65 14.43 -27.53
CA PHE A 421 4.42 15.86 -27.39
C PHE A 421 3.09 16.20 -26.70
N ALA A 422 2.00 15.45 -26.99
CA ALA A 422 0.67 15.77 -26.52
C ALA A 422 0.54 15.75 -24.97
N PRO A 423 1.05 14.74 -24.23
CA PRO A 423 1.06 14.77 -22.76
C PRO A 423 1.83 15.96 -22.18
N LYS A 424 2.97 16.33 -22.78
CA LYS A 424 3.76 17.49 -22.33
C LYS A 424 2.94 18.77 -22.39
N MET A 425 2.13 18.95 -23.46
CA MET A 425 1.24 20.10 -23.59
C MET A 425 0.15 20.10 -22.53
N VAL A 426 -0.43 18.94 -22.19
CA VAL A 426 -1.42 18.83 -21.09
C VAL A 426 -0.81 19.28 -19.76
N TYR A 427 0.42 18.85 -19.44
CA TYR A 427 1.11 19.25 -18.22
C TYR A 427 1.40 20.75 -18.17
N VAL A 428 1.88 21.31 -19.29
CA VAL A 428 2.19 22.75 -19.38
C VAL A 428 0.91 23.59 -19.26
N ILE A 429 -0.16 23.23 -19.95
CA ILE A 429 -1.44 23.95 -19.87
C ILE A 429 -2.01 23.85 -18.46
N GLY A 430 -2.02 22.66 -17.86
CA GLY A 430 -2.51 22.45 -16.50
C GLY A 430 -1.76 23.29 -15.47
N LEU A 431 -0.42 23.28 -15.51
CA LEU A 431 0.41 24.09 -14.63
C LEU A 431 0.20 25.59 -14.88
N SER A 432 0.10 26.02 -16.15
CA SER A 432 -0.15 27.42 -16.50
C SER A 432 -1.50 27.92 -15.99
N LEU A 433 -2.56 27.12 -16.12
CA LEU A 433 -3.88 27.43 -15.56
C LEU A 433 -3.85 27.48 -14.04
N PHE A 434 -3.11 26.58 -13.39
CA PHE A 434 -2.96 26.56 -11.94
C PHE A 434 -2.29 27.83 -11.43
N VAL A 435 -1.14 28.20 -11.99
CA VAL A 435 -0.41 29.44 -11.64
C VAL A 435 -1.28 30.67 -11.93
N LEU A 436 -1.94 30.71 -13.10
CA LEU A 436 -2.84 31.80 -13.46
C LEU A 436 -3.94 32.00 -12.43
N ASN A 437 -4.52 30.92 -11.89
CA ASN A 437 -5.55 31.02 -10.87
C ASN A 437 -5.06 31.72 -9.60
N PHE A 438 -3.87 31.40 -9.12
CA PHE A 438 -3.27 32.07 -7.97
C PHE A 438 -3.00 33.55 -8.25
N VAL A 439 -2.45 33.86 -9.42
CA VAL A 439 -2.17 35.25 -9.83
C VAL A 439 -3.47 36.07 -9.91
N LEU A 440 -4.50 35.53 -10.57
CA LEU A 440 -5.81 36.21 -10.70
C LEU A 440 -6.49 36.40 -9.35
N ARG A 441 -6.33 35.45 -8.45
CA ARG A 441 -6.83 35.55 -7.07
C ARG A 441 -6.09 36.65 -6.30
N TYR A 442 -4.75 36.65 -6.36
CA TYR A 442 -3.91 37.66 -5.71
C TYR A 442 -4.21 39.09 -6.20
N LEU A 443 -4.48 39.24 -7.51
CA LEU A 443 -4.84 40.53 -8.10
C LEU A 443 -6.31 40.97 -7.81
N GLY A 444 -7.10 40.18 -7.07
CA GLY A 444 -8.50 40.51 -6.75
C GLY A 444 -9.46 40.47 -7.94
N ILE A 445 -9.02 40.00 -9.12
CA ILE A 445 -9.83 40.01 -10.36
C ILE A 445 -11.02 39.04 -10.27
N LEU A 446 -10.90 38.00 -9.44
CA LEU A 446 -11.92 36.97 -9.21
C LEU A 446 -12.99 37.36 -8.16
N GLU A 447 -12.97 38.59 -7.66
CA GLU A 447 -13.78 38.99 -6.49
C GLU A 447 -15.22 39.42 -6.78
N LYS A 448 -15.69 39.40 -8.02
CA LYS A 448 -17.03 39.83 -8.40
C LYS A 448 -18.04 38.69 -8.31
N GLY A 449 -19.14 38.88 -7.57
CA GLY A 449 -20.28 37.94 -7.45
C GLY A 449 -20.72 37.66 -6.02
N GLU A 450 -21.82 36.91 -5.85
CA GLU A 450 -22.26 36.40 -4.55
C GLU A 450 -21.20 35.45 -3.96
N THR A 451 -20.98 35.50 -2.66
CA THR A 451 -19.85 34.84 -1.99
C THR A 451 -19.79 33.31 -2.23
N VAL A 452 -20.94 32.61 -2.21
CA VAL A 452 -20.97 31.14 -2.45
C VAL A 452 -20.74 30.81 -3.92
N GLN A 453 -21.34 31.60 -4.83
CA GLN A 453 -21.15 31.40 -6.27
C GLN A 453 -19.70 31.66 -6.67
N ARG A 454 -19.07 32.67 -6.07
CA ARG A 454 -17.63 32.96 -6.22
C ARG A 454 -16.79 31.77 -5.73
N LEU A 455 -17.07 31.23 -4.55
CA LEU A 455 -16.37 30.08 -3.99
C LEU A 455 -16.44 28.86 -4.92
N ARG A 456 -17.62 28.56 -5.45
CA ARG A 456 -17.83 27.47 -6.42
C ARG A 456 -17.11 27.72 -7.75
N SER A 457 -17.09 28.97 -8.23
CA SER A 457 -16.35 29.34 -9.43
C SER A 457 -14.83 29.11 -9.25
N LEU A 458 -14.28 29.53 -8.11
CA LEU A 458 -12.88 29.32 -7.77
C LEU A 458 -12.53 27.80 -7.71
N ALA A 459 -13.37 27.02 -7.04
CA ALA A 459 -13.20 25.57 -6.97
C ALA A 459 -13.26 24.91 -8.36
N LEU A 460 -14.20 25.33 -9.20
CA LEU A 460 -14.32 24.82 -10.56
C LEU A 460 -13.05 25.10 -11.40
N VAL A 461 -12.54 26.32 -11.35
CA VAL A 461 -11.37 26.72 -12.12
C VAL A 461 -10.14 25.93 -11.63
N MET A 462 -10.01 25.72 -10.33
CA MET A 462 -8.94 24.92 -9.73
C MET A 462 -9.01 23.44 -10.18
N VAL A 463 -10.18 22.81 -10.08
CA VAL A 463 -10.40 21.44 -10.52
C VAL A 463 -10.19 21.30 -12.03
N SER A 464 -10.61 22.28 -12.82
CA SER A 464 -10.39 22.27 -14.28
C SER A 464 -8.92 22.39 -14.68
N ALA A 465 -8.10 23.04 -13.87
CA ALA A 465 -6.66 23.12 -14.12
C ALA A 465 -5.95 21.76 -13.85
N TRP A 466 -6.40 21.02 -12.84
CA TRP A 466 -5.77 19.76 -12.44
C TRP A 466 -6.32 18.52 -13.14
N SER A 467 -7.62 18.47 -13.44
CA SER A 467 -8.27 17.25 -13.93
C SER A 467 -7.69 16.71 -15.25
N PRO A 468 -7.28 17.50 -16.26
CA PRO A 468 -6.70 16.95 -17.48
C PRO A 468 -5.36 16.23 -17.24
N THR A 469 -4.52 16.75 -16.35
CA THR A 469 -3.25 16.12 -15.98
C THR A 469 -3.48 14.77 -15.34
N ILE A 470 -4.46 14.66 -14.45
CA ILE A 470 -4.81 13.39 -13.82
C ILE A 470 -5.44 12.42 -14.83
N LEU A 471 -6.32 12.91 -15.71
CA LEU A 471 -6.97 12.07 -16.72
C LEU A 471 -5.99 11.42 -17.69
N ILE A 472 -4.95 12.15 -18.12
CA ILE A 472 -3.97 11.56 -19.04
C ILE A 472 -3.13 10.47 -18.36
N LEU A 473 -2.79 10.64 -17.07
CA LEU A 473 -2.08 9.64 -16.28
C LEU A 473 -2.94 8.39 -16.04
N LEU A 474 -4.25 8.54 -15.85
CA LEU A 474 -5.18 7.41 -15.67
C LEU A 474 -5.39 6.57 -16.94
N GLY A 475 -5.09 7.13 -18.12
CA GLY A 475 -5.28 6.45 -19.40
C GLY A 475 -6.75 6.33 -19.83
N LYS A 476 -7.03 5.48 -20.84
CA LYS A 476 -8.34 5.36 -21.49
C LYS A 476 -9.52 5.02 -20.54
N GLN A 477 -9.25 4.41 -19.38
CA GLN A 477 -10.30 4.08 -18.39
C GLN A 477 -10.67 5.26 -17.49
N GLY A 478 -9.77 6.25 -17.36
CA GLY A 478 -9.95 7.41 -16.50
C GLY A 478 -11.25 8.19 -16.71
N PRO A 479 -11.64 8.53 -17.94
CA PRO A 479 -12.85 9.31 -18.21
C PRO A 479 -14.13 8.68 -17.65
N PHE A 480 -14.30 7.37 -17.80
CA PHE A 480 -15.48 6.68 -17.27
C PHE A 480 -15.55 6.76 -15.74
N VAL A 481 -14.44 6.48 -15.07
CA VAL A 481 -14.37 6.54 -13.61
C VAL A 481 -14.65 7.96 -13.10
N VAL A 482 -14.03 8.96 -13.73
CA VAL A 482 -14.22 10.37 -13.37
C VAL A 482 -15.68 10.81 -13.60
N LEU A 483 -16.30 10.41 -14.71
CA LEU A 483 -17.72 10.73 -14.98
C LEU A 483 -18.65 10.14 -13.90
N VAL A 484 -18.48 8.87 -13.55
CA VAL A 484 -19.25 8.20 -12.50
C VAL A 484 -19.10 8.94 -11.17
N CYS A 485 -17.87 9.34 -10.82
CA CYS A 485 -17.62 10.04 -9.57
C CYS A 485 -18.13 11.49 -9.56
N ILE A 486 -18.10 12.19 -10.69
CA ILE A 486 -18.73 13.52 -10.81
C ILE A 486 -20.23 13.41 -10.57
N ILE A 487 -20.91 12.43 -11.18
CA ILE A 487 -22.35 12.24 -11.00
C ILE A 487 -22.68 11.81 -9.56
N ALA A 488 -21.84 10.95 -8.96
CA ALA A 488 -21.98 10.56 -7.56
C ALA A 488 -21.81 11.75 -6.61
N GLY A 489 -20.77 12.55 -6.80
CA GLY A 489 -20.53 13.78 -6.05
C GLY A 489 -21.69 14.80 -6.21
N TRP A 490 -22.17 14.96 -7.43
CA TRP A 490 -23.36 15.80 -7.70
C TRP A 490 -24.61 15.29 -6.95
N SER A 491 -24.79 13.96 -6.88
CA SER A 491 -25.90 13.35 -6.15
C SER A 491 -25.81 13.63 -4.65
N ILE A 492 -24.61 13.56 -4.07
CA ILE A 492 -24.35 13.91 -2.66
C ILE A 492 -24.72 15.38 -2.39
N ILE A 493 -24.32 16.30 -3.28
CA ILE A 493 -24.63 17.73 -3.15
C ILE A 493 -26.13 17.98 -3.31
N SER A 494 -26.81 17.35 -4.29
CA SER A 494 -28.17 17.59 -4.65
C SER A 494 -29.20 16.96 -3.69
N SER A 495 -28.82 15.85 -3.03
CA SER A 495 -29.68 15.21 -2.02
C SER A 495 -30.03 16.16 -0.86
N LYS A 496 -29.22 17.17 -0.60
CA LYS A 496 -29.42 18.15 0.49
C LYS A 496 -30.18 19.41 0.15
N ASN A 497 -30.15 19.86 -1.10
CA ASN A 497 -30.70 21.16 -1.48
C ASN A 497 -32.26 21.29 -1.37
N LYS A 498 -32.98 20.25 -0.96
CA LYS A 498 -34.45 20.23 -0.90
C LYS A 498 -35.04 19.48 0.30
N GLY A 499 -34.40 19.50 1.47
CA GLY A 499 -34.90 18.83 2.68
C GLY A 499 -35.80 19.73 3.53
N LEU A 500 -36.78 19.14 4.21
CA LEU A 500 -37.84 19.76 5.02
C LEU A 500 -37.36 20.48 6.30
N LEU A 501 -36.06 20.50 6.56
CA LEU A 501 -35.46 21.26 7.63
C LEU A 501 -34.61 22.38 7.01
N ASP A 502 -35.16 23.60 7.09
CA ASP A 502 -34.58 24.85 6.59
C ASP A 502 -33.22 25.26 7.20
N ASP A 503 -32.60 24.41 7.99
CA ASP A 503 -31.32 24.63 8.65
C ASP A 503 -30.19 23.80 8.02
N CYS A 504 -29.77 24.22 6.82
CA CYS A 504 -28.76 23.55 6.02
C CYS A 504 -27.34 23.87 6.45
N LYS A 505 -26.91 23.45 7.63
CA LYS A 505 -25.48 23.21 7.89
C LYS A 505 -25.09 21.87 7.28
N MET A 506 -23.94 21.84 6.61
CA MET A 506 -23.37 20.63 6.03
C MET A 506 -23.13 19.58 7.11
N GLY A 507 -23.84 18.47 7.05
CA GLY A 507 -23.69 17.42 8.06
C GLY A 507 -22.40 16.59 7.89
N PRO A 508 -21.85 16.04 8.98
CA PRO A 508 -20.66 15.20 8.97
C PRO A 508 -20.72 14.01 8.00
N ILE A 509 -21.92 13.48 7.79
CA ILE A 509 -22.17 12.35 6.88
C ILE A 509 -21.77 12.67 5.43
N SER A 510 -21.97 13.90 4.96
CA SER A 510 -21.62 14.22 3.56
C SER A 510 -20.13 14.38 3.33
N VAL A 511 -19.42 14.89 4.31
CA VAL A 511 -17.95 14.93 4.25
C VAL A 511 -17.40 13.51 4.32
N MET A 512 -18.00 12.64 5.14
CA MET A 512 -17.66 11.22 5.18
C MET A 512 -17.95 10.51 3.85
N GLN A 513 -19.12 10.75 3.23
CA GLN A 513 -19.43 10.24 1.90
C GLN A 513 -18.42 10.69 0.85
N TRP A 514 -17.97 11.95 0.93
CA TRP A 514 -16.97 12.50 0.03
C TRP A 514 -15.60 11.83 0.21
N SER A 515 -15.17 11.60 1.45
CA SER A 515 -13.95 10.86 1.76
C SER A 515 -14.01 9.41 1.28
N LEU A 516 -15.12 8.71 1.52
CA LEU A 516 -15.34 7.34 1.03
C LEU A 516 -15.34 7.27 -0.50
N LEU A 517 -15.97 8.25 -1.17
CA LEU A 517 -15.97 8.34 -2.63
C LEU A 517 -14.54 8.52 -3.18
N ALA A 518 -13.72 9.35 -2.53
CA ALA A 518 -12.32 9.52 -2.91
C ALA A 518 -11.51 8.22 -2.82
N ILE A 519 -11.75 7.42 -1.77
CA ILE A 519 -11.11 6.10 -1.61
C ILE A 519 -11.61 5.12 -2.69
N CYS A 520 -12.91 5.08 -2.94
CA CYS A 520 -13.46 4.25 -4.02
C CYS A 520 -12.85 4.62 -5.37
N LEU A 521 -12.64 5.90 -5.61
CA LEU A 521 -12.05 6.42 -6.84
C LEU A 521 -10.60 5.91 -7.03
N PHE A 522 -9.81 5.90 -5.95
CA PHE A 522 -8.45 5.37 -5.95
C PHE A 522 -8.42 3.91 -6.42
N TYR A 523 -9.25 3.05 -5.83
CA TYR A 523 -9.26 1.63 -6.18
C TYR A 523 -9.88 1.34 -7.56
N GLN A 524 -10.86 2.12 -8.02
CA GLN A 524 -11.44 1.99 -9.37
C GLN A 524 -10.43 2.23 -10.48
N THR A 525 -9.42 3.06 -10.23
CA THR A 525 -8.38 3.40 -11.20
C THR A 525 -7.22 2.41 -11.20
N GLY A 526 -7.31 1.34 -10.39
CA GLY A 526 -6.30 0.29 -10.31
C GLY A 526 -5.09 0.66 -9.47
N HIS A 527 -5.24 1.61 -8.54
CA HIS A 527 -4.21 1.90 -7.54
C HIS A 527 -4.34 0.97 -6.34
N TRP A 528 -3.22 0.68 -5.72
CA TRP A 528 -3.12 -0.08 -4.48
C TRP A 528 -2.14 0.59 -3.51
N CYS A 529 -2.37 0.40 -2.21
CA CYS A 529 -1.49 0.91 -1.16
C CYS A 529 -0.31 -0.07 -0.90
N THR A 530 0.34 -0.55 -1.96
CA THR A 530 1.56 -1.36 -1.90
C THR A 530 2.60 -0.77 -2.86
N PHE A 531 3.88 -0.97 -2.59
CA PHE A 531 4.92 -0.44 -3.47
C PHE A 531 4.90 -1.11 -4.85
N ASP A 532 4.55 -2.40 -4.90
CA ASP A 532 4.36 -3.14 -6.15
C ASP A 532 3.11 -2.71 -6.91
N GLY A 533 2.15 -2.10 -6.21
CA GLY A 533 0.92 -1.56 -6.77
C GLY A 533 1.05 -0.18 -7.39
N LEU A 534 2.22 0.44 -7.34
CA LEU A 534 2.48 1.72 -8.00
C LEU A 534 2.46 1.59 -9.52
N ARG A 535 1.78 2.50 -10.17
CA ARG A 535 1.62 2.52 -11.62
C ARG A 535 2.82 3.19 -12.30
N TYR A 536 4.01 2.55 -12.21
CA TYR A 536 5.27 3.11 -12.73
C TYR A 536 5.18 3.57 -14.19
N GLY A 537 4.42 2.87 -15.04
CA GLY A 537 4.21 3.26 -16.43
C GLY A 537 3.56 4.64 -16.59
N ALA A 538 2.73 5.08 -15.64
CA ALA A 538 2.13 6.42 -15.68
C ALA A 538 3.20 7.53 -15.57
N ALA A 539 4.28 7.28 -14.83
CA ALA A 539 5.38 8.23 -14.68
C ALA A 539 6.16 8.51 -15.99
N PHE A 540 6.03 7.63 -16.99
CA PHE A 540 6.71 7.78 -18.28
C PHE A 540 5.81 8.38 -19.38
N ILE A 541 4.54 8.67 -19.11
CA ILE A 541 3.63 9.24 -20.12
C ILE A 541 4.17 10.59 -20.61
N GLY A 542 4.52 10.62 -21.90
CA GLY A 542 5.12 11.76 -22.57
C GLY A 542 6.65 11.87 -22.48
N PHE A 543 7.34 10.93 -21.81
CA PHE A 543 8.78 10.98 -21.63
C PHE A 543 9.42 9.59 -21.77
N ASP A 544 10.41 9.50 -22.65
CA ASP A 544 11.16 8.26 -22.91
C ASP A 544 12.39 8.12 -21.99
N GLU A 545 12.95 9.25 -21.52
CA GLU A 545 14.12 9.27 -20.65
C GLU A 545 13.73 9.27 -19.17
N PHE A 546 14.48 8.53 -18.35
CA PHE A 546 14.36 8.55 -16.91
C PHE A 546 15.06 9.77 -16.29
N LYS A 547 14.31 10.59 -15.55
CA LYS A 547 14.83 11.66 -14.68
C LYS A 547 14.12 11.56 -13.33
N VAL A 548 14.84 11.20 -12.28
CA VAL A 548 14.30 10.84 -10.95
C VAL A 548 13.22 11.81 -10.47
N VAL A 549 13.51 13.11 -10.42
CA VAL A 549 12.58 14.12 -9.88
C VAL A 549 11.30 14.21 -10.73
N ARG A 550 11.42 14.18 -12.05
CA ARG A 550 10.27 14.26 -12.94
C ARG A 550 9.35 13.04 -12.81
N GLN A 551 9.92 11.82 -12.84
CA GLN A 551 9.14 10.60 -12.69
C GLN A 551 8.54 10.49 -11.29
N ALA A 552 9.25 10.92 -10.26
CA ALA A 552 8.71 10.97 -8.91
C ALA A 552 7.49 11.91 -8.81
N ILE A 553 7.53 13.10 -9.40
CA ILE A 553 6.40 14.03 -9.44
C ILE A 553 5.21 13.42 -10.18
N LEU A 554 5.43 12.83 -11.37
CA LEU A 554 4.34 12.24 -12.16
C LEU A 554 3.72 11.06 -11.43
N LEU A 555 4.53 10.19 -10.83
CA LEU A 555 4.05 9.07 -10.02
C LEU A 555 3.27 9.54 -8.79
N PHE A 556 3.75 10.59 -8.12
CA PHE A 556 3.05 11.21 -6.99
C PHE A 556 1.69 11.78 -7.41
N VAL A 557 1.64 12.50 -8.54
CA VAL A 557 0.37 13.05 -9.08
C VAL A 557 -0.57 11.94 -9.54
N ASP A 558 -0.07 10.85 -10.14
CA ASP A 558 -0.89 9.69 -10.48
C ASP A 558 -1.50 9.06 -9.21
N THR A 559 -0.69 8.81 -8.19
CA THR A 559 -1.09 8.12 -6.96
C THR A 559 -2.05 8.94 -6.10
N PHE A 560 -1.72 10.21 -5.85
CA PHE A 560 -2.46 11.06 -4.90
C PHE A 560 -3.40 12.07 -5.57
N GLY A 561 -3.29 12.26 -6.88
CA GLY A 561 -4.06 13.25 -7.62
C GLY A 561 -5.57 13.04 -7.51
N ILE A 562 -6.00 11.79 -7.68
CA ILE A 562 -7.42 11.44 -7.71
C ILE A 562 -8.01 11.22 -6.32
N SER A 563 -7.22 10.74 -5.38
CA SER A 563 -7.67 10.42 -4.02
C SER A 563 -7.57 11.58 -3.03
N HIS A 564 -6.67 12.54 -3.25
CA HIS A 564 -6.41 13.66 -2.34
C HIS A 564 -6.55 15.01 -3.03
N ILE A 565 -5.83 15.27 -4.13
CA ILE A 565 -5.79 16.61 -4.74
C ILE A 565 -7.18 17.04 -5.24
N LEU A 566 -7.81 16.27 -6.12
CA LEU A 566 -9.13 16.62 -6.66
C LEU A 566 -10.24 16.66 -5.60
N PRO A 567 -10.35 15.68 -4.67
CA PRO A 567 -11.36 15.73 -3.62
C PRO A 567 -11.22 16.95 -2.72
N ILE A 568 -10.01 17.34 -2.32
CA ILE A 568 -9.80 18.49 -1.42
C ILE A 568 -10.11 19.81 -2.13
N PHE A 569 -9.65 20.01 -3.36
CA PHE A 569 -9.99 21.22 -4.12
C PHE A 569 -11.49 21.33 -4.48
N SER A 570 -12.21 20.24 -4.43
CA SER A 570 -13.66 20.22 -4.67
C SER A 570 -14.53 20.29 -3.40
N LEU A 571 -13.95 20.26 -2.19
CA LEU A 571 -14.69 20.44 -0.94
C LEU A 571 -15.57 21.72 -0.87
N PRO A 572 -15.17 22.86 -1.49
CA PRO A 572 -16.04 24.05 -1.51
C PRO A 572 -17.41 23.84 -2.16
N PHE A 573 -17.59 22.84 -3.03
CA PHE A 573 -18.91 22.49 -3.56
C PHE A 573 -19.88 21.98 -2.48
N LEU A 574 -19.37 21.50 -1.38
CA LEU A 574 -20.16 21.03 -0.24
C LEU A 574 -20.70 22.18 0.63
N VAL A 575 -20.20 23.40 0.50
CA VAL A 575 -20.65 24.55 1.30
C VAL A 575 -22.02 25.01 0.82
N THR A 576 -22.95 25.19 1.77
CA THR A 576 -24.35 25.59 1.51
C THR A 576 -24.57 27.08 1.72
N ILE A 577 -25.62 27.62 1.11
CA ILE A 577 -26.04 29.02 1.21
C ILE A 577 -26.91 29.17 2.45
N PRO A 578 -26.64 30.13 3.36
CA PRO A 578 -27.53 30.46 4.45
C PRO A 578 -28.83 31.07 3.90
N ASN A 579 -30.01 30.63 4.38
CA ASN A 579 -31.31 31.13 3.93
C ASN A 579 -31.70 32.49 4.50
N SER A 580 -30.86 33.19 5.25
CA SER A 580 -31.21 34.46 5.88
C SER A 580 -30.77 35.66 5.04
N SER A 581 -31.65 36.57 4.80
CA SER A 581 -31.48 37.88 4.16
C SER A 581 -30.77 38.92 5.07
N SER A 582 -29.77 38.49 5.82
CA SER A 582 -29.01 39.30 6.75
C SER A 582 -27.78 39.98 6.07
N SER A 583 -27.33 41.09 6.62
CA SER A 583 -26.34 42.00 6.05
C SER A 583 -25.14 41.33 5.38
N LYS A 584 -24.73 41.79 4.17
CA LYS A 584 -23.65 41.24 3.31
C LYS A 584 -22.31 40.89 4.00
N GLY A 585 -21.98 41.56 5.09
CA GLY A 585 -20.69 41.31 5.82
C GLY A 585 -20.75 40.07 6.71
N ARG A 586 -21.90 39.83 7.36
CA ARG A 586 -22.12 38.66 8.23
C ARG A 586 -22.14 37.36 7.40
N ASP A 587 -22.69 37.39 6.21
CA ASP A 587 -22.76 36.24 5.30
C ASP A 587 -21.36 35.73 4.89
N LYS A 588 -20.40 36.62 4.65
CA LYS A 588 -19.01 36.24 4.29
C LYS A 588 -18.33 35.44 5.40
N THR A 589 -18.45 35.90 6.64
CA THR A 589 -17.83 35.23 7.80
C THR A 589 -18.44 33.86 8.05
N VAL A 590 -19.77 33.74 7.94
CA VAL A 590 -20.48 32.45 8.12
C VAL A 590 -20.06 31.44 7.03
N ILE A 591 -19.96 31.87 5.80
CA ILE A 591 -19.55 30.99 4.68
C ILE A 591 -18.11 30.53 4.86
N PHE A 592 -17.24 31.44 5.29
CA PHE A 592 -15.84 31.12 5.60
C PHE A 592 -15.73 30.11 6.74
N LEU A 593 -16.46 30.31 7.83
CA LEU A 593 -16.49 29.39 8.97
C LEU A 593 -17.04 28.01 8.56
N ASN A 594 -18.09 27.96 7.72
CA ASN A 594 -18.63 26.71 7.19
C ASN A 594 -17.62 25.99 6.29
N LEU A 595 -16.90 26.71 5.44
CA LEU A 595 -15.82 26.14 4.62
C LEU A 595 -14.72 25.54 5.49
N THR A 596 -14.28 26.28 6.49
CA THR A 596 -13.25 25.83 7.44
C THR A 596 -13.71 24.58 8.21
N GLN A 597 -14.98 24.50 8.61
CA GLN A 597 -15.54 23.29 9.23
C GLN A 597 -15.48 22.07 8.30
N VAL A 598 -15.82 22.24 7.02
CA VAL A 598 -15.76 21.16 6.03
C VAL A 598 -14.32 20.65 5.87
N TYR A 599 -13.34 21.53 5.76
CA TYR A 599 -11.92 21.16 5.65
C TYR A 599 -11.42 20.47 6.91
N LEU A 600 -11.69 21.03 8.10
CA LEU A 600 -11.27 20.44 9.37
C LEU A 600 -11.89 19.06 9.58
N LEU A 601 -13.15 18.89 9.22
CA LEU A 601 -13.82 17.59 9.33
C LEU A 601 -13.22 16.55 8.37
N TYR A 602 -12.88 16.95 7.14
CA TYR A 602 -12.21 16.07 6.18
C TYR A 602 -10.81 15.68 6.69
N GLY A 603 -10.03 16.63 7.16
CA GLY A 603 -8.71 16.39 7.78
C GLY A 603 -8.80 15.48 9.01
N LEU A 604 -9.81 15.71 9.88
CA LEU A 604 -10.06 14.89 11.06
C LEU A 604 -10.39 13.43 10.70
N ILE A 605 -11.24 13.20 9.69
CA ILE A 605 -11.55 11.84 9.19
C ILE A 605 -10.27 11.15 8.71
N THR A 606 -9.44 11.86 7.95
CA THR A 606 -8.16 11.35 7.45
C THR A 606 -7.19 11.07 8.60
N ALA A 607 -7.04 11.99 9.55
CA ALA A 607 -6.15 11.83 10.70
C ALA A 607 -6.54 10.64 11.59
N ILE A 608 -7.84 10.46 11.88
CA ILE A 608 -8.34 9.32 12.67
C ILE A 608 -8.03 8.00 11.93
N THR A 609 -8.39 7.89 10.65
CA THR A 609 -8.16 6.66 9.88
C THR A 609 -6.67 6.33 9.78
N THR A 610 -5.81 7.30 9.51
CA THR A 610 -4.36 7.10 9.46
C THR A 610 -3.80 6.67 10.81
N THR A 611 -4.23 7.27 11.91
CA THR A 611 -3.81 6.88 13.27
C THR A 611 -4.16 5.43 13.58
N PHE A 612 -5.36 5.00 13.19
CA PHE A 612 -5.76 3.59 13.35
C PHE A 612 -4.95 2.66 12.43
N THR A 613 -4.63 3.06 11.21
CA THR A 613 -3.72 2.29 10.34
C THR A 613 -2.36 2.10 11.03
N VAL A 614 -1.79 3.17 11.59
CA VAL A 614 -0.51 3.11 12.32
C VAL A 614 -0.59 2.14 13.51
N LEU A 615 -1.68 2.21 14.29
CA LEU A 615 -1.91 1.31 15.41
C LEU A 615 -2.03 -0.16 14.95
N CYS A 616 -2.79 -0.42 13.90
CA CYS A 616 -2.94 -1.76 13.34
C CYS A 616 -1.63 -2.33 12.82
N VAL A 617 -0.83 -1.52 12.11
CA VAL A 617 0.51 -1.89 11.66
C VAL A 617 1.44 -2.19 12.84
N ALA A 618 1.37 -1.38 13.91
CA ALA A 618 2.14 -1.62 15.12
C ALA A 618 1.76 -2.95 15.81
N ILE A 619 0.48 -3.29 15.86
CA ILE A 619 -0.01 -4.58 16.38
C ILE A 619 0.50 -5.72 15.51
N GLN A 620 0.39 -5.58 14.19
CA GLN A 620 0.72 -6.62 13.20
C GLN A 620 2.18 -6.60 12.74
N ARG A 621 3.08 -5.88 13.43
CA ARG A 621 4.48 -5.71 13.04
C ARG A 621 5.29 -7.00 12.87
N ARG A 622 4.83 -8.11 13.47
CA ARG A 622 5.45 -9.43 13.36
C ARG A 622 4.78 -10.33 12.32
N HIS A 623 3.73 -9.83 11.68
CA HIS A 623 3.04 -10.58 10.64
C HIS A 623 3.94 -10.72 9.39
N LEU A 624 3.88 -11.87 8.72
CA LEU A 624 4.68 -12.14 7.51
C LEU A 624 4.50 -11.08 6.42
N MET A 625 3.28 -10.53 6.28
CA MET A 625 2.94 -9.51 5.28
C MET A 625 3.33 -8.08 5.69
N VAL A 626 4.10 -7.89 6.77
CA VAL A 626 4.42 -6.54 7.26
C VAL A 626 5.06 -5.67 6.20
N TRP A 627 6.04 -6.17 5.47
CA TRP A 627 6.74 -5.42 4.44
C TRP A 627 6.02 -5.38 3.09
N GLY A 628 5.22 -6.39 2.78
CA GLY A 628 4.45 -6.44 1.55
C GLY A 628 3.14 -5.64 1.59
N LEU A 629 2.52 -5.51 2.75
CA LEU A 629 1.18 -4.93 2.87
C LEU A 629 1.07 -3.84 3.94
N PHE A 630 1.42 -4.15 5.20
CA PHE A 630 1.12 -3.24 6.32
C PHE A 630 2.01 -1.99 6.34
N ALA A 631 3.31 -2.13 6.15
CA ALA A 631 4.24 -1.01 6.12
C ALA A 631 4.01 -0.09 4.90
N PRO A 632 3.83 -0.61 3.67
CA PRO A 632 3.41 0.22 2.54
C PRO A 632 2.11 0.97 2.82
N LYS A 633 1.07 0.30 3.31
CA LYS A 633 -0.20 0.94 3.67
C LYS A 633 0.00 2.10 4.63
N TYR A 634 0.81 1.93 5.68
CA TYR A 634 1.16 3.00 6.60
C TYR A 634 1.82 4.18 5.89
N VAL A 635 2.79 3.92 5.01
CA VAL A 635 3.50 4.98 4.27
C VAL A 635 2.54 5.77 3.38
N PHE A 636 1.66 5.09 2.64
CA PHE A 636 0.65 5.75 1.80
C PHE A 636 -0.30 6.62 2.64
N ASP A 637 -0.80 6.12 3.76
CA ASP A 637 -1.73 6.86 4.60
C ASP A 637 -1.05 8.05 5.30
N ALA A 638 0.20 7.89 5.75
CA ALA A 638 0.97 8.98 6.38
C ALA A 638 1.28 10.10 5.38
N ILE A 639 1.71 9.76 4.16
CA ILE A 639 1.91 10.74 3.08
C ILE A 639 0.57 11.38 2.70
N GLY A 640 -0.50 10.60 2.62
CA GLY A 640 -1.85 11.07 2.32
C GLY A 640 -2.36 12.08 3.36
N LEU A 641 -2.11 11.85 4.65
CA LEU A 641 -2.46 12.78 5.72
C LEU A 641 -1.66 14.09 5.62
N LEU A 642 -0.33 14.00 5.49
CA LEU A 642 0.52 15.16 5.33
C LEU A 642 0.10 16.01 4.11
N LEU A 643 -0.15 15.35 3.00
CA LEU A 643 -0.65 16.00 1.78
C LEU A 643 -2.03 16.65 2.01
N THR A 644 -2.92 15.97 2.72
CA THR A 644 -4.24 16.51 3.07
C THR A 644 -4.12 17.79 3.87
N ASP A 645 -3.28 17.83 4.89
CA ASP A 645 -3.07 19.01 5.75
C ASP A 645 -2.45 20.17 4.96
N VAL A 646 -1.43 19.89 4.13
CA VAL A 646 -0.82 20.90 3.25
C VAL A 646 -1.86 21.45 2.24
N LEU A 647 -2.64 20.59 1.61
CA LEU A 647 -3.65 21.01 0.65
C LEU A 647 -4.81 21.78 1.31
N ILE A 648 -5.19 21.44 2.54
CA ILE A 648 -6.16 22.22 3.33
C ILE A 648 -5.61 23.62 3.59
N CYS A 649 -4.36 23.74 4.01
CA CYS A 649 -3.72 25.05 4.22
C CYS A 649 -3.64 25.87 2.92
N VAL A 650 -3.20 25.27 1.81
CA VAL A 650 -3.14 25.91 0.48
C VAL A 650 -4.55 26.33 0.02
N SER A 651 -5.53 25.45 0.20
CA SER A 651 -6.93 25.75 -0.16
C SER A 651 -7.51 26.87 0.71
N ALA A 652 -7.24 26.87 2.01
CA ALA A 652 -7.64 27.95 2.90
C ALA A 652 -7.07 29.29 2.43
N LEU A 653 -5.78 29.37 2.11
CA LEU A 653 -5.13 30.58 1.59
C LEU A 653 -5.72 31.00 0.21
N TYR A 654 -6.10 30.06 -0.62
CA TYR A 654 -6.66 30.34 -1.96
C TYR A 654 -8.12 30.79 -1.90
N TYR A 655 -8.95 30.20 -1.04
CA TYR A 655 -10.39 30.47 -0.97
C TYR A 655 -10.75 31.62 -0.01
N CYS A 656 -9.89 31.92 0.95
CA CYS A 656 -10.04 33.07 1.87
C CYS A 656 -9.52 34.34 1.26
#